data_8e3bd06a1bda2468a092246fd1f31c87
#
_entry.id   8e3bd06a1bda2468a092246fd1f31c87
#
_cell.length_a   1.000
_cell.length_b   1.000
_cell.length_c   1.000
_cell.angle_alpha   90.00
_cell.angle_beta   90.00
_cell.angle_gamma   90.00
#
_symmetry.space_group_name_H-M   'P 1'
#
loop_
_entity.id
_entity.type
_entity.pdbx_description
1 polymer ?
#
loop_
_entity_poly.entity_id
_entity_poly.type
_entity_poly.pdbx_seq_one_letter_code
_entity_poly.pdbx_strand_id
1 'polypeptide(L)'
;MDLRIALAGNPNSGKTTLFNALTGSNQFVGNWPGVTVEKKEGKLKKHSGVVITDLPGIYSLSPYTLEEVVARNYLVGERPDAILNIIDGTNLERNLYLTTQLTELGIPVVVAINMMDVVKKNGDKIDTAELSRQLGCKIVEISALKGTGVMEAAEAAIDAAQNGKTVPMHTFSGCVEHALAHIEEAAVHDLPEEQQRWYAVKIFERDDKVLSQLNIAPDTLAHIEEDIKAAEREMDDDAESVITNERYVYIASVIKACYRKKSAGKLSTSDKIDRIVTNRFLGLPIFAAIMFLVYYISMVTVGSFATDWANDGLFGDGWHLFGIGSSAYSEVSDDYTAAVQAVSAFTEIDPEAEDLDADAALAELKALRPASDSATVEVEDEETLAVSTMTAWYDTIPGTADEETTVPMTYVDAVAYLGENGFEAPDPADYGVWVPGIPVLIGNALEKAGTADWLNGLILDGIVAGVGAVLGFVPQMLVLFLLLAFLEACGYMARIAFVLDRVFRKFGLSGKSFIPMLIGTGCGVPGIMASRTIENERDRRMTIMTTTFIPCGAKVPFISMIAGALFGGSAWVATSAYFIDMAAIIVSGIMLKKTKPFAGEPAPFVMELPAYHLPTAGNVLRSMWERGWSFIKKAGTIILLSTIFVWFTTYFGFVDGTFRMLSEEEIDCSLLAAIGSAIAWIFKPLGWGNWQAAVASITGLVAKENIVGTLGILYGGGAGTVYQNLAAAFTGITGFSFLVFNLLCAPCFAAIGAIKREMNSGRWTWFAIGYQCGFAYAIALMVNQFGGLFTGNANVIGLIFAVAILALMGYLLFRPYQEAARLTKKVKVK
;
A
#
# COMPACT_ATOMS: atom_id res chain seq x y z
N MET A 1 28.23 11.22 41.53
CA MET A 1 27.75 10.97 40.17
C MET A 1 26.30 10.49 40.29
N ASP A 2 25.41 11.01 39.44
CA ASP A 2 24.03 10.51 39.42
C ASP A 2 24.02 9.10 38.79
N LEU A 3 23.36 8.21 39.49
CA LEU A 3 23.24 6.78 39.07
C LEU A 3 22.31 6.71 37.89
N ARG A 4 22.72 6.05 36.78
CA ARG A 4 21.94 5.95 35.54
C ARG A 4 21.35 4.56 35.36
N ILE A 5 20.04 4.47 35.31
CA ILE A 5 19.31 3.22 35.08
C ILE A 5 18.60 3.29 33.72
N ALA A 6 18.88 2.33 32.85
CA ALA A 6 18.17 2.18 31.58
C ALA A 6 16.88 1.38 31.78
N LEU A 7 15.74 1.91 31.33
CA LEU A 7 14.48 1.17 31.28
C LEU A 7 14.33 0.53 29.89
N ALA A 8 14.46 -0.79 29.84
CA ALA A 8 14.35 -1.59 28.61
C ALA A 8 13.07 -2.43 28.65
N GLY A 9 12.61 -2.88 27.50
CA GLY A 9 11.48 -3.82 27.39
C GLY A 9 10.84 -3.81 26.00
N ASN A 10 10.08 -4.86 25.76
CA ASN A 10 9.38 -5.02 24.49
C ASN A 10 8.28 -3.96 24.31
N PRO A 11 7.90 -3.63 23.06
CA PRO A 11 6.69 -2.85 22.82
C PRO A 11 5.49 -3.48 23.52
N ASN A 12 4.61 -2.65 24.09
CA ASN A 12 3.41 -3.04 24.83
C ASN A 12 3.62 -3.79 26.16
N SER A 13 4.83 -3.97 26.64
CA SER A 13 5.09 -4.53 27.98
C SER A 13 4.65 -3.65 29.16
N GLY A 14 4.22 -2.41 28.89
CA GLY A 14 3.84 -1.42 29.91
C GLY A 14 4.98 -0.49 30.34
N LYS A 15 6.04 -0.38 29.52
CA LYS A 15 7.25 0.42 29.79
C LYS A 15 6.94 1.89 30.07
N THR A 16 6.16 2.56 29.22
CA THR A 16 5.76 3.97 29.41
C THR A 16 4.95 4.17 30.69
N THR A 17 4.09 3.21 31.03
CA THR A 17 3.32 3.26 32.29
C THR A 17 4.24 3.16 33.50
N LEU A 18 5.22 2.25 33.45
CA LEU A 18 6.21 2.10 34.51
C LEU A 18 7.09 3.36 34.64
N PHE A 19 7.58 3.91 33.51
CA PHE A 19 8.38 5.14 33.50
C PHE A 19 7.64 6.31 34.15
N ASN A 20 6.37 6.52 33.78
CA ASN A 20 5.54 7.59 34.36
C ASN A 20 5.26 7.35 35.83
N ALA A 21 5.08 6.10 36.25
CA ALA A 21 4.89 5.78 37.69
C ALA A 21 6.15 6.08 38.50
N LEU A 22 7.35 5.82 37.97
CA LEU A 22 8.65 6.01 38.63
C LEU A 22 9.07 7.49 38.66
N THR A 23 8.90 8.24 37.57
CA THR A 23 9.43 9.61 37.42
C THR A 23 8.38 10.72 37.73
N GLY A 24 7.09 10.46 37.50
CA GLY A 24 6.05 11.46 37.65
C GLY A 24 6.15 12.61 36.65
N SER A 25 6.07 13.87 37.15
CA SER A 25 6.15 15.07 36.30
C SER A 25 7.59 15.55 36.02
N ASN A 26 8.60 14.93 36.61
CA ASN A 26 10.01 15.34 36.48
C ASN A 26 10.66 14.61 35.29
N GLN A 27 10.18 14.90 34.08
CA GLN A 27 10.64 14.28 32.86
C GLN A 27 11.24 15.32 31.90
N PHE A 28 12.31 14.94 31.23
CA PHE A 28 12.87 15.64 30.09
C PHE A 28 12.56 14.83 28.82
N VAL A 29 11.99 15.49 27.83
CA VAL A 29 11.65 14.88 26.53
C VAL A 29 12.43 15.59 25.44
N GLY A 30 13.15 14.86 24.64
CA GLY A 30 13.92 15.33 23.50
C GLY A 30 14.03 14.23 22.45
N ASN A 31 14.94 14.40 21.49
CA ASN A 31 15.26 13.34 20.53
C ASN A 31 16.66 12.78 20.79
N TRP A 32 16.84 11.51 20.46
CA TRP A 32 18.18 10.92 20.46
C TRP A 32 19.06 11.63 19.43
N PRO A 33 20.37 11.84 19.70
CA PRO A 33 21.26 12.58 18.81
C PRO A 33 21.26 11.97 17.39
N GLY A 34 21.00 12.80 16.39
CA GLY A 34 21.07 12.45 14.97
C GLY A 34 19.91 11.63 14.41
N VAL A 35 18.87 11.37 15.21
CA VAL A 35 17.69 10.57 14.80
C VAL A 35 16.37 11.20 15.30
N THR A 36 15.26 10.80 14.69
CA THR A 36 13.91 11.27 15.03
C THR A 36 13.24 10.46 16.15
N VAL A 37 13.99 9.60 16.82
CA VAL A 37 13.49 8.76 17.93
C VAL A 37 13.44 9.58 19.21
N GLU A 38 12.32 9.53 19.93
CA GLU A 38 12.11 10.29 21.15
C GLU A 38 12.96 9.74 22.30
N LYS A 39 13.66 10.62 23.03
CA LYS A 39 14.43 10.32 24.24
C LYS A 39 13.67 10.87 25.44
N LYS A 40 13.42 10.03 26.44
CA LYS A 40 12.82 10.42 27.72
C LYS A 40 13.76 10.10 28.86
N GLU A 41 14.04 11.08 29.69
CA GLU A 41 14.80 10.95 30.92
C GLU A 41 14.02 11.53 32.09
N GLY A 42 14.14 10.94 33.25
CA GLY A 42 13.46 11.46 34.43
C GLY A 42 14.16 11.06 35.73
N LYS A 43 14.04 11.91 36.76
CA LYS A 43 14.57 11.60 38.08
C LYS A 43 13.61 10.71 38.84
N LEU A 44 14.15 9.68 39.47
CA LEU A 44 13.37 8.74 40.25
C LEU A 44 12.73 9.46 41.47
N LYS A 45 11.44 9.21 41.69
CA LYS A 45 10.74 9.66 42.92
C LYS A 45 11.48 9.13 44.14
N LYS A 46 11.62 9.96 45.17
CA LYS A 46 12.30 9.68 46.43
C LYS A 46 13.84 9.50 46.35
N HIS A 47 14.47 9.43 45.17
CA HIS A 47 15.90 9.28 45.00
C HIS A 47 16.40 10.28 43.96
N SER A 48 16.69 11.52 44.41
CA SER A 48 17.06 12.62 43.50
C SER A 48 18.40 12.44 42.77
N GLY A 49 19.26 11.50 43.20
CA GLY A 49 20.52 11.12 42.56
C GLY A 49 20.41 9.98 41.54
N VAL A 50 19.20 9.55 41.19
CA VAL A 50 18.98 8.45 40.23
C VAL A 50 18.24 8.97 39.01
N VAL A 51 18.80 8.80 37.82
CA VAL A 51 18.21 9.15 36.54
C VAL A 51 17.77 7.87 35.80
N ILE A 52 16.53 7.84 35.38
CA ILE A 52 15.98 6.76 34.57
C ILE A 52 15.90 7.25 33.12
N THR A 53 16.53 6.52 32.20
CA THR A 53 16.44 6.76 30.75
C THR A 53 15.49 5.73 30.13
N ASP A 54 14.39 6.20 29.54
CA ASP A 54 13.43 5.33 28.80
C ASP A 54 13.97 5.02 27.41
N LEU A 55 14.34 3.75 27.16
CA LEU A 55 14.76 3.29 25.85
C LEU A 55 13.54 3.07 24.95
N PRO A 56 13.69 3.15 23.65
CA PRO A 56 12.64 2.73 22.72
C PRO A 56 12.18 1.29 23.00
N GLY A 57 10.93 0.96 22.71
CA GLY A 57 10.44 -0.41 22.80
C GLY A 57 11.08 -1.27 21.71
N ILE A 58 11.84 -2.28 22.05
CA ILE A 58 12.59 -3.13 21.14
C ILE A 58 12.33 -4.60 21.40
N TYR A 59 12.49 -5.41 20.36
CA TYR A 59 12.39 -6.87 20.48
C TYR A 59 13.76 -7.55 20.54
N SER A 60 14.77 -6.88 20.02
CA SER A 60 16.13 -7.41 19.89
C SER A 60 17.14 -6.26 19.95
N LEU A 61 18.40 -6.58 20.25
CA LEU A 61 19.54 -5.67 20.09
C LEU A 61 20.19 -5.79 18.71
N SER A 62 19.58 -6.50 17.77
CA SER A 62 20.01 -6.56 16.38
C SER A 62 19.66 -5.28 15.64
N PRO A 63 20.49 -4.76 14.70
CA PRO A 63 20.34 -3.42 14.11
C PRO A 63 19.33 -3.37 12.95
N TYR A 64 18.14 -3.94 13.13
CA TYR A 64 17.12 -3.96 12.08
C TYR A 64 16.26 -2.70 12.03
N THR A 65 15.97 -2.11 13.19
CA THR A 65 15.18 -0.87 13.29
C THR A 65 16.02 0.27 13.84
N LEU A 66 15.56 1.51 13.62
CA LEU A 66 16.20 2.71 14.15
C LEU A 66 16.18 2.72 15.69
N GLU A 67 15.08 2.26 16.25
CA GLU A 67 14.84 2.11 17.68
C GLU A 67 15.83 1.12 18.31
N GLU A 68 16.04 -0.04 17.68
CA GLU A 68 17.00 -1.05 18.13
C GLU A 68 18.44 -0.56 18.03
N VAL A 69 18.78 0.17 16.97
CA VAL A 69 20.10 0.80 16.82
C VAL A 69 20.35 1.83 17.92
N VAL A 70 19.36 2.65 18.24
CA VAL A 70 19.46 3.66 19.32
C VAL A 70 19.65 3.00 20.68
N ALA A 71 18.80 2.04 21.01
CA ALA A 71 18.87 1.33 22.29
C ALA A 71 20.21 0.58 22.44
N ARG A 72 20.67 -0.11 21.40
CA ARG A 72 21.95 -0.81 21.38
C ARG A 72 23.13 0.16 21.56
N ASN A 73 23.16 1.27 20.80
CA ASN A 73 24.24 2.24 20.89
C ASN A 73 24.33 2.87 22.29
N TYR A 74 23.19 3.12 22.93
CA TYR A 74 23.15 3.60 24.29
C TYR A 74 23.67 2.56 25.27
N LEU A 75 23.19 1.31 25.20
CA LEU A 75 23.58 0.25 26.14
C LEU A 75 25.06 -0.14 26.02
N VAL A 76 25.59 -0.19 24.77
CA VAL A 76 26.99 -0.58 24.52
C VAL A 76 27.94 0.58 24.68
N GLY A 77 27.56 1.81 24.23
CA GLY A 77 28.42 2.98 24.22
C GLY A 77 28.43 3.77 25.52
N GLU A 78 27.25 4.12 26.06
CA GLU A 78 27.14 4.91 27.29
C GLU A 78 27.15 4.04 28.56
N ARG A 79 26.86 2.76 28.45
CA ARG A 79 26.87 1.76 29.53
C ARG A 79 26.25 2.29 30.85
N PRO A 80 24.92 2.23 30.98
CA PRO A 80 24.24 2.61 32.22
C PRO A 80 24.70 1.71 33.39
N ASP A 81 24.55 2.18 34.63
CA ASP A 81 24.94 1.46 35.84
C ASP A 81 24.09 0.20 36.10
N ALA A 82 22.81 0.20 35.63
CA ALA A 82 21.95 -0.97 35.63
C ALA A 82 20.87 -0.88 34.53
N ILE A 83 20.30 -2.02 34.20
CA ILE A 83 19.16 -2.16 33.28
C ILE A 83 17.94 -2.66 34.07
N LEU A 84 16.84 -1.91 34.07
CA LEU A 84 15.53 -2.37 34.51
C LEU A 84 14.73 -2.84 33.29
N ASN A 85 14.65 -4.15 33.09
CA ASN A 85 13.96 -4.76 31.95
C ASN A 85 12.54 -5.12 32.34
N ILE A 86 11.54 -4.48 31.71
CA ILE A 86 10.12 -4.79 31.93
C ILE A 86 9.64 -5.82 30.91
N ILE A 87 9.06 -6.90 31.41
CA ILE A 87 8.52 -7.99 30.61
C ILE A 87 7.04 -8.22 30.88
N ASP A 88 6.30 -8.65 29.88
CA ASP A 88 4.89 -9.03 30.01
C ASP A 88 4.76 -10.45 30.55
N GLY A 89 4.21 -10.61 31.74
CA GLY A 89 3.99 -11.90 32.40
C GLY A 89 3.00 -12.81 31.67
N THR A 90 2.17 -12.26 30.78
CA THR A 90 1.23 -13.04 29.96
C THR A 90 1.89 -13.65 28.73
N ASN A 91 3.06 -13.11 28.32
CA ASN A 91 3.82 -13.47 27.12
C ASN A 91 5.34 -13.61 27.42
N LEU A 92 5.67 -14.45 28.40
CA LEU A 92 7.05 -14.59 28.87
C LEU A 92 8.04 -15.00 27.78
N GLU A 93 7.69 -16.01 26.98
CA GLU A 93 8.58 -16.61 25.97
C GLU A 93 9.24 -15.58 25.06
N ARG A 94 8.44 -14.68 24.55
CA ARG A 94 8.92 -13.63 23.64
C ARG A 94 9.73 -12.55 24.37
N ASN A 95 9.28 -12.16 25.55
CA ASN A 95 9.95 -11.08 26.29
C ASN A 95 11.32 -11.54 26.80
N LEU A 96 11.49 -12.82 27.04
CA LEU A 96 12.76 -13.41 27.46
C LEU A 96 13.82 -13.37 26.36
N TYR A 97 13.45 -13.26 25.08
CA TYR A 97 14.41 -13.14 23.98
C TYR A 97 15.27 -11.87 24.10
N LEU A 98 14.64 -10.72 24.37
CA LEU A 98 15.39 -9.50 24.67
C LEU A 98 16.16 -9.64 25.98
N THR A 99 15.57 -10.26 27.00
CA THR A 99 16.20 -10.46 28.31
C THR A 99 17.51 -11.22 28.19
N THR A 100 17.58 -12.31 27.39
CA THR A 100 18.82 -13.04 27.16
C THR A 100 19.92 -12.19 26.55
N GLN A 101 19.56 -11.31 25.59
CA GLN A 101 20.52 -10.40 24.99
C GLN A 101 21.01 -9.30 25.94
N LEU A 102 20.13 -8.83 26.84
CA LEU A 102 20.51 -7.83 27.84
C LEU A 102 21.47 -8.43 28.89
N THR A 103 21.29 -9.69 29.29
CA THR A 103 22.19 -10.36 30.24
C THR A 103 23.58 -10.63 29.66
N GLU A 104 23.69 -10.76 28.30
CA GLU A 104 24.97 -10.92 27.60
C GLU A 104 25.86 -9.65 27.64
N LEU A 105 25.28 -8.45 27.88
CA LEU A 105 26.03 -7.17 27.89
C LEU A 105 26.96 -6.99 29.09
N GLY A 106 26.84 -7.82 30.11
CA GLY A 106 27.60 -7.69 31.36
C GLY A 106 27.21 -6.46 32.21
N ILE A 107 26.09 -5.83 31.91
CA ILE A 107 25.51 -4.75 32.74
C ILE A 107 24.53 -5.39 33.73
N PRO A 108 24.48 -4.98 35.02
CA PRO A 108 23.53 -5.51 35.97
C PRO A 108 22.08 -5.38 35.48
N VAL A 109 21.35 -6.49 35.40
CA VAL A 109 19.97 -6.54 34.93
C VAL A 109 19.02 -6.91 36.03
N VAL A 110 17.93 -6.17 36.16
CA VAL A 110 16.75 -6.52 37.00
C VAL A 110 15.55 -6.69 36.10
N VAL A 111 14.84 -7.79 36.25
CA VAL A 111 13.65 -8.09 35.45
C VAL A 111 12.40 -7.78 36.27
N ALA A 112 11.55 -6.87 35.75
CA ALA A 112 10.25 -6.56 36.30
C ALA A 112 9.13 -7.25 35.51
N ILE A 113 8.52 -8.30 36.09
CA ILE A 113 7.40 -9.01 35.43
C ILE A 113 6.14 -8.20 35.65
N ASN A 114 5.63 -7.59 34.60
CA ASN A 114 4.41 -6.79 34.62
C ASN A 114 3.16 -7.64 34.34
N MET A 115 1.99 -7.05 34.56
CA MET A 115 0.67 -7.71 34.38
C MET A 115 0.46 -8.94 35.27
N MET A 116 1.13 -9.02 36.41
CA MET A 116 0.98 -10.13 37.36
C MET A 116 -0.45 -10.25 37.91
N ASP A 117 -1.22 -9.18 37.94
CA ASP A 117 -2.64 -9.22 38.28
C ASP A 117 -3.47 -9.98 37.22
N VAL A 118 -3.12 -9.91 35.95
CA VAL A 118 -3.75 -10.65 34.85
C VAL A 118 -3.32 -12.12 34.92
N VAL A 119 -2.05 -12.39 35.12
CA VAL A 119 -1.50 -13.76 35.28
C VAL A 119 -2.21 -14.49 36.42
N LYS A 120 -2.32 -13.82 37.59
CA LYS A 120 -3.03 -14.38 38.77
C LYS A 120 -4.53 -14.58 38.52
N LYS A 121 -5.19 -13.65 37.78
CA LYS A 121 -6.62 -13.76 37.38
C LYS A 121 -6.85 -14.96 36.47
N ASN A 122 -5.93 -15.23 35.55
CA ASN A 122 -5.99 -16.38 34.64
C ASN A 122 -5.72 -17.72 35.37
N GLY A 123 -5.19 -17.64 36.56
CA GLY A 123 -4.82 -18.81 37.40
C GLY A 123 -3.50 -19.45 36.97
N ASP A 124 -2.71 -18.77 36.19
CA ASP A 124 -1.36 -19.19 35.80
C ASP A 124 -0.38 -18.92 36.93
N LYS A 125 0.71 -19.71 37.00
CA LYS A 125 1.74 -19.58 38.03
C LYS A 125 3.10 -19.42 37.38
N ILE A 126 3.84 -18.40 37.78
CA ILE A 126 5.25 -18.18 37.43
C ILE A 126 6.08 -18.44 38.69
N ASP A 127 7.06 -19.32 38.60
CA ASP A 127 8.05 -19.52 39.66
C ASP A 127 9.18 -18.49 39.44
N THR A 128 9.08 -17.37 40.14
CA THR A 128 10.03 -16.24 40.02
C THR A 128 11.39 -16.58 40.60
N ALA A 129 11.46 -17.47 41.56
CA ALA A 129 12.72 -17.93 42.18
C ALA A 129 13.52 -18.79 41.18
N GLU A 130 12.85 -19.76 40.56
CA GLU A 130 13.47 -20.60 39.55
C GLU A 130 13.83 -19.80 38.28
N LEU A 131 12.98 -18.88 37.87
CA LEU A 131 13.25 -17.98 36.74
C LEU A 131 14.48 -17.09 37.01
N SER A 132 14.61 -16.59 38.25
CA SER A 132 15.77 -15.78 38.66
C SER A 132 17.07 -16.61 38.62
N ARG A 133 17.00 -17.87 39.03
CA ARG A 133 18.13 -18.80 39.00
C ARG A 133 18.57 -19.10 37.55
N GLN A 134 17.59 -19.33 36.65
CA GLN A 134 17.85 -19.67 35.26
C GLN A 134 18.43 -18.48 34.49
N LEU A 135 17.93 -17.24 34.72
CA LEU A 135 18.38 -16.06 34.03
C LEU A 135 19.61 -15.38 34.65
N GLY A 136 19.99 -15.74 35.87
CA GLY A 136 21.12 -15.15 36.59
C GLY A 136 20.89 -13.70 37.01
N CYS A 137 19.65 -13.26 37.14
CA CYS A 137 19.30 -11.87 37.49
C CYS A 137 18.13 -11.81 38.47
N LYS A 138 18.01 -10.68 39.21
CA LYS A 138 16.92 -10.49 40.18
C LYS A 138 15.59 -10.23 39.47
N ILE A 139 14.53 -10.84 39.96
CA ILE A 139 13.17 -10.72 39.40
C ILE A 139 12.23 -10.11 40.41
N VAL A 140 11.39 -9.18 39.97
CA VAL A 140 10.38 -8.50 40.78
C VAL A 140 9.01 -8.57 40.08
N GLU A 141 7.98 -8.99 40.83
CA GLU A 141 6.60 -8.97 40.32
C GLU A 141 5.99 -7.56 40.42
N ILE A 142 5.46 -7.05 39.29
CA ILE A 142 4.84 -5.73 39.30
C ILE A 142 3.47 -5.74 38.59
N SER A 143 2.67 -4.72 38.91
CA SER A 143 1.57 -4.26 38.08
C SER A 143 1.70 -2.77 37.90
N ALA A 144 2.27 -2.32 36.79
CA ALA A 144 2.52 -0.92 36.50
C ALA A 144 1.23 -0.10 36.51
N LEU A 145 0.11 -0.67 36.07
CA LEU A 145 -1.20 -0.03 36.02
C LEU A 145 -1.75 0.19 37.44
N LYS A 146 -1.56 -0.76 38.36
CA LYS A 146 -2.02 -0.69 39.76
C LYS A 146 -1.00 -0.04 40.69
N GLY A 147 0.21 0.20 40.23
CA GLY A 147 1.30 0.77 41.01
C GLY A 147 1.91 -0.18 42.03
N THR A 148 1.59 -1.50 41.98
CA THR A 148 2.13 -2.48 42.94
C THR A 148 3.50 -2.98 42.49
N GLY A 149 4.48 -3.11 43.42
CA GLY A 149 5.85 -3.57 43.14
C GLY A 149 6.74 -2.59 42.39
N VAL A 150 6.22 -1.42 41.97
CA VAL A 150 6.94 -0.45 41.11
C VAL A 150 8.19 0.11 41.80
N MET A 151 8.06 0.55 43.05
CA MET A 151 9.20 1.09 43.81
C MET A 151 10.17 -0.02 44.23
N GLU A 152 9.71 -1.21 44.50
CA GLU A 152 10.52 -2.37 44.81
C GLU A 152 11.43 -2.75 43.59
N ALA A 153 10.90 -2.68 42.38
CA ALA A 153 11.69 -2.89 41.16
C ALA A 153 12.76 -1.80 40.98
N ALA A 154 12.45 -0.54 41.31
CA ALA A 154 13.43 0.54 41.24
C ALA A 154 14.54 0.39 42.31
N GLU A 155 14.19 0.05 43.53
CA GLU A 155 15.14 -0.21 44.64
C GLU A 155 16.04 -1.43 44.29
N ALA A 156 15.46 -2.47 43.71
CA ALA A 156 16.22 -3.62 43.21
C ALA A 156 17.22 -3.22 42.12
N ALA A 157 16.85 -2.30 41.20
CA ALA A 157 17.73 -1.82 40.16
C ALA A 157 18.85 -0.93 40.74
N ILE A 158 18.57 -0.13 41.78
CA ILE A 158 19.63 0.63 42.48
C ILE A 158 20.61 -0.28 43.18
N ASP A 159 20.12 -1.29 43.89
CA ASP A 159 20.98 -2.29 44.55
C ASP A 159 21.84 -3.06 43.53
N ALA A 160 21.26 -3.46 42.41
CA ALA A 160 21.99 -4.10 41.32
C ALA A 160 23.07 -3.19 40.72
N ALA A 161 22.79 -1.91 40.58
CA ALA A 161 23.77 -0.92 40.07
C ALA A 161 24.98 -0.74 41.01
N GLN A 162 24.77 -0.86 42.33
CA GLN A 162 25.82 -0.66 43.33
C GLN A 162 26.61 -1.93 43.63
N ASN A 163 25.97 -3.09 43.64
CA ASN A 163 26.53 -4.31 44.17
C ASN A 163 26.40 -5.53 43.22
N GLY A 164 25.66 -5.37 42.10
CA GLY A 164 25.29 -6.49 41.25
C GLY A 164 26.28 -6.77 40.13
N LYS A 165 26.39 -8.07 39.78
CA LYS A 165 26.92 -8.51 38.48
C LYS A 165 25.90 -9.42 37.86
N THR A 166 25.69 -9.32 36.56
CA THR A 166 24.86 -10.26 35.79
C THR A 166 25.80 -11.10 34.92
N VAL A 167 25.74 -12.40 35.07
CA VAL A 167 26.49 -13.35 34.24
C VAL A 167 25.47 -14.12 33.42
N PRO A 168 25.63 -14.17 32.07
CA PRO A 168 24.73 -14.93 31.23
C PRO A 168 24.85 -16.45 31.59
N MET A 169 23.69 -17.04 31.87
CA MET A 169 23.60 -18.45 32.31
C MET A 169 23.32 -19.41 31.16
N HIS A 170 23.05 -18.90 29.98
CA HIS A 170 22.73 -19.74 28.82
C HIS A 170 24.01 -20.18 28.08
N THR A 171 24.01 -21.47 27.71
CA THR A 171 25.00 -22.04 26.80
C THR A 171 24.30 -22.53 25.53
N PHE A 172 24.97 -22.37 24.40
CA PHE A 172 24.49 -22.83 23.10
C PHE A 172 24.86 -24.31 22.86
N SER A 173 24.47 -24.87 21.71
CA SER A 173 24.88 -26.21 21.30
C SER A 173 26.41 -26.32 21.16
N GLY A 174 26.94 -27.53 21.27
CA GLY A 174 28.39 -27.78 21.37
C GLY A 174 29.22 -27.19 20.22
N CYS A 175 28.73 -27.26 18.97
CA CYS A 175 29.44 -26.71 17.81
C CYS A 175 29.41 -25.15 17.80
N VAL A 176 28.33 -24.55 18.25
CA VAL A 176 28.20 -23.07 18.34
C VAL A 176 29.06 -22.56 19.49
N GLU A 177 29.01 -23.24 20.64
CA GLU A 177 29.79 -22.87 21.82
C GLU A 177 31.30 -22.97 21.56
N HIS A 178 31.74 -24.01 20.85
CA HIS A 178 33.12 -24.16 20.42
C HIS A 178 33.58 -23.03 19.53
N ALA A 179 32.77 -22.66 18.53
CA ALA A 179 33.10 -21.52 17.65
C ALA A 179 33.12 -20.18 18.41
N LEU A 180 32.20 -19.97 19.38
CA LEU A 180 32.19 -18.78 20.21
C LEU A 180 33.43 -18.70 21.12
N ALA A 181 33.86 -19.81 21.74
CA ALA A 181 35.05 -19.84 22.55
C ALA A 181 36.33 -19.51 21.75
N HIS A 182 36.44 -20.02 20.52
CA HIS A 182 37.52 -19.63 19.61
C HIS A 182 37.48 -18.15 19.25
N ILE A 183 36.31 -17.60 19.04
CA ILE A 183 36.15 -16.15 18.75
C ILE A 183 36.54 -15.34 19.99
N GLU A 184 36.13 -15.74 21.18
CA GLU A 184 36.48 -15.06 22.43
C GLU A 184 38.01 -15.03 22.63
N GLU A 185 38.69 -16.12 22.40
CA GLU A 185 40.15 -16.21 22.54
C GLU A 185 40.88 -15.42 21.43
N ALA A 186 40.47 -15.58 20.16
CA ALA A 186 41.19 -15.05 19.02
C ALA A 186 40.95 -13.56 18.72
N ALA A 187 39.78 -13.02 19.06
CA ALA A 187 39.38 -11.71 18.58
C ALA A 187 39.00 -10.70 19.66
N VAL A 188 38.58 -11.15 20.86
CA VAL A 188 38.05 -10.27 21.90
C VAL A 188 38.65 -10.49 23.29
N HIS A 189 39.71 -11.27 23.41
CA HIS A 189 40.40 -11.54 24.65
C HIS A 189 40.86 -10.27 25.40
N ASP A 190 41.25 -9.23 24.66
CA ASP A 190 41.69 -7.94 25.23
C ASP A 190 40.51 -7.09 25.79
N LEU A 191 39.25 -7.47 25.56
CA LEU A 191 38.11 -6.80 26.14
C LEU A 191 37.82 -7.29 27.56
N PRO A 192 37.12 -6.47 28.38
CA PRO A 192 36.65 -6.92 29.68
C PRO A 192 35.88 -8.27 29.57
N GLU A 193 36.15 -9.21 30.47
CA GLU A 193 35.55 -10.57 30.49
C GLU A 193 34.02 -10.52 30.35
N GLU A 194 33.37 -9.51 30.99
CA GLU A 194 31.92 -9.31 30.98
C GLU A 194 31.36 -8.94 29.61
N GLN A 195 32.21 -8.52 28.67
CA GLN A 195 31.82 -8.06 27.32
C GLN A 195 32.15 -9.08 26.24
N GLN A 196 33.10 -9.96 26.50
CA GLN A 196 33.65 -10.89 25.50
C GLN A 196 32.54 -11.73 24.87
N ARG A 197 31.62 -12.25 25.66
CA ARG A 197 30.49 -13.06 25.19
C ARG A 197 29.61 -12.35 24.17
N TRP A 198 29.22 -11.13 24.47
CA TRP A 198 28.36 -10.34 23.56
C TRP A 198 29.07 -10.05 22.24
N TYR A 199 30.35 -9.66 22.31
CA TYR A 199 31.12 -9.40 21.11
C TYR A 199 31.37 -10.67 20.29
N ALA A 200 31.62 -11.79 20.92
CA ALA A 200 31.80 -13.07 20.25
C ALA A 200 30.53 -13.50 19.48
N VAL A 201 29.38 -13.41 20.13
CA VAL A 201 28.09 -13.70 19.49
C VAL A 201 27.85 -12.76 18.29
N LYS A 202 28.18 -11.45 18.42
CA LYS A 202 28.03 -10.50 17.32
C LYS A 202 29.01 -10.72 16.17
N ILE A 203 30.22 -11.18 16.44
CA ILE A 203 31.17 -11.59 15.42
C ILE A 203 30.66 -12.85 14.71
N PHE A 204 30.15 -13.83 15.45
CA PHE A 204 29.56 -15.04 14.89
C PHE A 204 28.36 -14.68 13.95
N GLU A 205 27.48 -13.77 14.37
CA GLU A 205 26.39 -13.23 13.54
C GLU A 205 26.87 -12.34 12.38
N ARG A 206 28.18 -12.09 12.24
CA ARG A 206 28.78 -11.19 11.22
C ARG A 206 28.24 -9.76 11.27
N ASP A 207 28.01 -9.20 12.49
CA ASP A 207 27.50 -7.85 12.67
C ASP A 207 28.49 -6.79 12.16
N ASP A 208 28.09 -6.06 11.10
CA ASP A 208 28.94 -5.09 10.41
C ASP A 208 29.44 -3.96 11.29
N LYS A 209 28.62 -3.48 12.23
CA LYS A 209 28.97 -2.37 13.10
C LYS A 209 29.97 -2.78 14.14
N VAL A 210 29.82 -3.98 14.69
CA VAL A 210 30.77 -4.53 15.65
C VAL A 210 32.10 -4.80 14.98
N LEU A 211 32.09 -5.44 13.81
CA LEU A 211 33.29 -5.74 13.05
C LEU A 211 34.05 -4.45 12.62
N SER A 212 33.35 -3.37 12.35
CA SER A 212 33.97 -2.09 12.02
C SER A 212 34.62 -1.38 13.23
N GLN A 213 34.19 -1.70 14.44
CA GLN A 213 34.73 -1.13 15.69
C GLN A 213 35.96 -1.90 16.20
N LEU A 214 36.01 -3.19 15.87
CA LEU A 214 37.11 -4.08 16.29
C LEU A 214 38.24 -4.11 15.24
N ASN A 215 39.48 -3.95 15.67
CA ASN A 215 40.68 -3.95 14.84
C ASN A 215 41.25 -5.37 14.72
N ILE A 216 40.46 -6.32 14.17
CA ILE A 216 40.85 -7.73 14.09
C ILE A 216 41.72 -7.97 12.85
N ALA A 217 42.80 -8.75 13.03
CA ALA A 217 43.69 -9.08 11.92
C ALA A 217 43.00 -9.91 10.83
N PRO A 218 43.34 -9.71 9.54
CA PRO A 218 42.69 -10.45 8.45
C PRO A 218 42.81 -11.96 8.51
N ASP A 219 43.93 -12.47 9.00
CA ASP A 219 44.20 -13.90 9.13
C ASP A 219 43.32 -14.50 10.23
N THR A 220 43.17 -13.81 11.36
CA THR A 220 42.24 -14.17 12.45
C THR A 220 40.79 -14.19 11.97
N LEU A 221 40.38 -13.17 11.19
CA LEU A 221 39.03 -13.15 10.60
C LEU A 221 38.81 -14.31 9.63
N ALA A 222 39.83 -14.74 8.89
CA ALA A 222 39.72 -15.89 7.99
C ALA A 222 39.49 -17.18 8.75
N HIS A 223 40.20 -17.36 9.87
CA HIS A 223 40.06 -18.54 10.75
C HIS A 223 38.66 -18.57 11.41
N ILE A 224 38.22 -17.47 11.99
CA ILE A 224 36.87 -17.32 12.56
C ILE A 224 35.79 -17.64 11.53
N GLU A 225 35.96 -17.20 10.28
CA GLU A 225 35.00 -17.51 9.22
C GLU A 225 34.91 -19.00 8.88
N GLU A 226 36.02 -19.76 9.05
CA GLU A 226 36.01 -21.22 8.88
C GLU A 226 35.21 -21.90 9.98
N ASP A 227 35.38 -21.45 11.23
CA ASP A 227 34.62 -21.96 12.38
C ASP A 227 33.14 -21.67 12.25
N ILE A 228 32.76 -20.44 11.86
CA ILE A 228 31.37 -20.07 11.63
C ILE A 228 30.74 -20.95 10.53
N LYS A 229 31.44 -21.16 9.42
CA LYS A 229 30.95 -22.03 8.34
C LYS A 229 30.87 -23.50 8.72
N ALA A 230 31.71 -23.97 9.65
CA ALA A 230 31.61 -25.31 10.16
C ALA A 230 30.31 -25.47 10.98
N ALA A 231 30.00 -24.52 11.86
CA ALA A 231 28.76 -24.47 12.61
C ALA A 231 27.52 -24.34 11.72
N GLU A 232 27.54 -23.45 10.71
CA GLU A 232 26.46 -23.31 9.74
C GLU A 232 26.18 -24.60 8.96
N ARG A 233 27.20 -25.34 8.58
CA ARG A 233 27.05 -26.64 7.89
C ARG A 233 26.47 -27.71 8.80
N GLU A 234 26.87 -27.74 10.08
CA GLU A 234 26.36 -28.72 11.04
C GLU A 234 24.90 -28.45 11.41
N MET A 235 24.53 -27.19 11.54
CA MET A 235 23.16 -26.74 11.91
C MET A 235 22.22 -26.56 10.69
N ASP A 236 22.75 -26.66 9.46
CA ASP A 236 22.00 -26.47 8.18
C ASP A 236 21.25 -25.14 8.11
N ASP A 237 21.83 -24.06 8.71
CA ASP A 237 21.22 -22.73 8.72
C ASP A 237 22.31 -21.65 8.76
N ASP A 238 21.94 -20.38 8.50
CA ASP A 238 22.87 -19.26 8.59
C ASP A 238 23.17 -18.90 10.05
N ALA A 239 24.31 -18.24 10.28
CA ALA A 239 24.82 -17.94 11.62
C ALA A 239 23.85 -17.15 12.51
N GLU A 240 23.10 -16.21 11.93
CA GLU A 240 22.12 -15.41 12.67
C GLU A 240 20.89 -16.24 13.05
N SER A 241 20.40 -17.06 12.14
CA SER A 241 19.30 -18.00 12.38
C SER A 241 19.70 -19.06 13.41
N VAL A 242 20.94 -19.58 13.36
CA VAL A 242 21.47 -20.51 14.34
C VAL A 242 21.42 -19.92 15.75
N ILE A 243 21.99 -18.73 15.97
CA ILE A 243 21.96 -18.05 17.30
C ILE A 243 20.53 -17.77 17.76
N THR A 244 19.68 -17.35 16.84
CA THR A 244 18.27 -17.08 17.15
C THR A 244 17.54 -18.34 17.60
N ASN A 245 17.72 -19.45 16.89
CA ASN A 245 17.12 -20.74 17.23
C ASN A 245 17.62 -21.27 18.57
N GLU A 246 18.90 -21.18 18.81
CA GLU A 246 19.53 -21.62 20.06
C GLU A 246 18.97 -20.83 21.27
N ARG A 247 18.80 -19.51 21.15
CA ARG A 247 18.13 -18.70 22.19
C ARG A 247 16.70 -19.15 22.44
N TYR A 248 15.94 -19.48 21.40
CA TYR A 248 14.56 -19.98 21.58
C TYR A 248 14.51 -21.35 22.22
N VAL A 249 15.46 -22.24 21.90
CA VAL A 249 15.58 -23.54 22.54
C VAL A 249 15.86 -23.39 24.06
N TYR A 250 16.77 -22.48 24.40
CA TYR A 250 17.06 -22.16 25.82
C TYR A 250 15.81 -21.57 26.52
N ILE A 251 15.15 -20.57 25.91
CA ILE A 251 13.95 -19.93 26.46
C ILE A 251 12.83 -20.96 26.68
N ALA A 252 12.61 -21.84 25.70
CA ALA A 252 11.62 -22.91 25.84
C ALA A 252 11.88 -23.82 27.04
N SER A 253 13.16 -24.11 27.31
CA SER A 253 13.58 -24.89 28.50
C SER A 253 13.29 -24.15 29.80
N VAL A 254 13.58 -22.83 29.83
CA VAL A 254 13.29 -21.94 30.98
C VAL A 254 11.78 -21.88 31.25
N ILE A 255 10.98 -21.63 30.22
CA ILE A 255 9.51 -21.57 30.34
C ILE A 255 8.96 -22.90 30.87
N LYS A 256 9.43 -24.02 30.37
CA LYS A 256 8.99 -25.35 30.83
C LYS A 256 9.28 -25.57 32.33
N ALA A 257 10.39 -25.04 32.82
CA ALA A 257 10.77 -25.14 34.23
C ALA A 257 9.97 -24.18 35.13
N CYS A 258 9.74 -22.95 34.70
CA CYS A 258 9.27 -21.86 35.56
C CYS A 258 7.79 -21.48 35.39
N TYR A 259 7.16 -21.85 34.28
CA TYR A 259 5.79 -21.41 33.98
C TYR A 259 4.79 -22.55 33.91
N ARG A 260 3.74 -22.46 34.71
CA ARG A 260 2.66 -23.46 34.76
C ARG A 260 1.33 -22.79 34.37
N LYS A 261 0.84 -23.08 33.17
CA LYS A 261 -0.52 -22.69 32.75
C LYS A 261 -1.56 -23.57 33.39
N LYS A 262 -2.61 -22.98 33.98
CA LYS A 262 -3.75 -23.73 34.53
C LYS A 262 -4.49 -24.52 33.46
N SER A 263 -4.48 -24.05 32.21
CA SER A 263 -5.14 -24.69 31.07
C SER A 263 -4.17 -25.47 30.19
N ALA A 264 -3.07 -25.99 30.75
CA ALA A 264 -2.13 -26.79 29.99
C ALA A 264 -2.83 -28.00 29.34
N GLY A 265 -2.85 -28.05 28.00
CA GLY A 265 -3.51 -29.10 27.21
C GLY A 265 -4.86 -28.74 26.57
N LYS A 266 -5.47 -27.58 26.88
CA LYS A 266 -6.63 -27.07 26.14
C LYS A 266 -6.19 -25.97 25.18
N LEU A 267 -6.31 -26.25 23.88
CA LEU A 267 -6.11 -25.23 22.84
C LEU A 267 -7.08 -24.07 23.10
N SER A 268 -6.56 -22.84 23.11
CA SER A 268 -7.41 -21.65 23.15
C SER A 268 -8.29 -21.58 21.90
N THR A 269 -9.35 -20.79 21.92
CA THR A 269 -10.18 -20.58 20.74
C THR A 269 -9.33 -19.98 19.59
N SER A 270 -8.37 -19.09 19.93
CA SER A 270 -7.43 -18.54 18.96
C SER A 270 -6.56 -19.62 18.33
N ASP A 271 -5.98 -20.54 19.13
CA ASP A 271 -5.15 -21.62 18.62
C ASP A 271 -5.92 -22.58 17.68
N LYS A 272 -7.21 -22.82 17.98
CA LYS A 272 -8.06 -23.64 17.10
C LYS A 272 -8.32 -22.96 15.75
N ILE A 273 -8.57 -21.64 15.75
CA ILE A 273 -8.76 -20.85 14.54
C ILE A 273 -7.43 -20.79 13.77
N ASP A 274 -6.33 -20.55 14.45
CA ASP A 274 -5.00 -20.47 13.84
C ASP A 274 -4.62 -21.76 13.14
N ARG A 275 -4.93 -22.94 13.75
CA ARG A 275 -4.66 -24.24 13.12
C ARG A 275 -5.33 -24.38 11.73
N ILE A 276 -6.45 -23.68 11.50
CA ILE A 276 -7.16 -23.69 10.20
C ILE A 276 -6.63 -22.58 9.31
N VAL A 277 -6.56 -21.36 9.82
CA VAL A 277 -6.23 -20.15 9.05
C VAL A 277 -4.75 -20.10 8.65
N THR A 278 -3.84 -20.61 9.50
CA THR A 278 -2.40 -20.68 9.19
C THR A 278 -1.99 -22.00 8.54
N ASN A 279 -2.95 -22.86 8.21
CA ASN A 279 -2.67 -24.11 7.52
C ASN A 279 -2.06 -23.84 6.14
N ARG A 280 -1.03 -24.61 5.79
CA ARG A 280 -0.26 -24.46 4.55
C ARG A 280 -1.11 -24.50 3.27
N PHE A 281 -2.17 -25.33 3.26
CA PHE A 281 -3.04 -25.52 2.09
C PHE A 281 -4.34 -24.72 2.18
N LEU A 282 -4.92 -24.61 3.39
CA LEU A 282 -6.21 -23.92 3.59
C LEU A 282 -6.05 -22.41 3.81
N GLY A 283 -4.90 -21.94 4.31
CA GLY A 283 -4.69 -20.55 4.64
C GLY A 283 -4.83 -19.61 3.44
N LEU A 284 -4.27 -19.99 2.28
CA LEU A 284 -4.34 -19.17 1.07
C LEU A 284 -5.76 -19.11 0.46
N PRO A 285 -6.52 -20.21 0.29
CA PRO A 285 -7.91 -20.16 -0.13
C PRO A 285 -8.83 -19.39 0.82
N ILE A 286 -8.69 -19.58 2.14
CA ILE A 286 -9.47 -18.82 3.14
C ILE A 286 -9.18 -17.33 3.01
N PHE A 287 -7.93 -16.98 2.88
CA PHE A 287 -7.52 -15.59 2.65
C PHE A 287 -8.14 -15.01 1.37
N ALA A 288 -8.05 -15.74 0.25
CA ALA A 288 -8.65 -15.31 -1.00
C ALA A 288 -10.18 -15.09 -0.86
N ALA A 289 -10.87 -15.98 -0.16
CA ALA A 289 -12.31 -15.84 0.09
C ALA A 289 -12.66 -14.62 0.96
N ILE A 290 -11.90 -14.37 2.04
CA ILE A 290 -12.12 -13.20 2.90
C ILE A 290 -11.84 -11.91 2.14
N MET A 291 -10.76 -11.85 1.36
CA MET A 291 -10.44 -10.66 0.59
C MET A 291 -11.44 -10.44 -0.55
N PHE A 292 -11.88 -11.51 -1.22
CA PHE A 292 -12.95 -11.40 -2.20
C PHE A 292 -14.22 -10.79 -1.55
N LEU A 293 -14.60 -11.25 -0.36
CA LEU A 293 -15.75 -10.68 0.36
C LEU A 293 -15.55 -9.19 0.69
N VAL A 294 -14.35 -8.82 1.16
CA VAL A 294 -14.02 -7.42 1.47
C VAL A 294 -14.15 -6.55 0.21
N TYR A 295 -13.56 -6.99 -0.90
CA TYR A 295 -13.63 -6.24 -2.16
C TYR A 295 -15.04 -6.24 -2.75
N TYR A 296 -15.76 -7.34 -2.68
CA TYR A 296 -17.13 -7.40 -3.15
C TYR A 296 -18.04 -6.40 -2.41
N ILE A 297 -17.91 -6.32 -1.08
CA ILE A 297 -18.67 -5.34 -0.28
C ILE A 297 -18.24 -3.91 -0.58
N SER A 298 -16.94 -3.65 -0.73
CA SER A 298 -16.43 -2.28 -0.89
C SER A 298 -16.47 -1.76 -2.31
N MET A 299 -16.43 -2.64 -3.34
CA MET A 299 -16.31 -2.22 -4.74
C MET A 299 -17.56 -2.49 -5.57
N VAL A 300 -18.34 -3.52 -5.21
CA VAL A 300 -19.48 -3.97 -6.02
C VAL A 300 -20.83 -3.68 -5.39
N THR A 301 -20.92 -3.61 -4.06
CA THR A 301 -22.20 -3.42 -3.39
C THR A 301 -22.28 -2.10 -2.64
N VAL A 302 -21.98 -2.10 -1.32
CA VAL A 302 -22.13 -0.93 -0.47
C VAL A 302 -21.23 0.24 -0.91
N GLY A 303 -20.03 -0.07 -1.35
CA GLY A 303 -19.07 0.98 -1.77
C GLY A 303 -19.46 1.60 -3.11
N SER A 304 -19.88 0.80 -4.10
CA SER A 304 -20.38 1.28 -5.39
C SER A 304 -21.60 2.17 -5.17
N PHE A 305 -22.65 1.66 -4.55
CA PHE A 305 -23.86 2.45 -4.27
C PHE A 305 -23.56 3.81 -3.60
N ALA A 306 -22.62 3.84 -2.66
CA ALA A 306 -22.26 5.08 -1.98
C ALA A 306 -21.42 6.02 -2.87
N THR A 307 -20.66 5.46 -3.82
CA THR A 307 -19.88 6.23 -4.80
C THR A 307 -20.77 6.79 -5.89
N ASP A 308 -21.69 6.01 -6.42
CA ASP A 308 -22.67 6.43 -7.43
C ASP A 308 -23.52 7.58 -6.86
N TRP A 309 -24.01 7.42 -5.62
CA TRP A 309 -24.70 8.53 -4.95
C TRP A 309 -23.82 9.78 -4.79
N ALA A 310 -22.51 9.62 -4.56
CA ALA A 310 -21.63 10.77 -4.41
C ALA A 310 -21.28 11.41 -5.76
N ASN A 311 -21.07 10.62 -6.81
CA ASN A 311 -20.74 11.11 -8.15
C ASN A 311 -21.97 11.76 -8.82
N ASP A 312 -23.05 11.03 -8.91
CA ASP A 312 -24.24 11.48 -9.66
C ASP A 312 -25.10 12.43 -8.84
N GLY A 313 -25.18 12.19 -7.52
CA GLY A 313 -25.95 13.00 -6.61
C GLY A 313 -25.20 14.24 -6.14
N LEU A 314 -24.14 14.08 -5.36
CA LEU A 314 -23.47 15.18 -4.67
C LEU A 314 -22.63 16.04 -5.63
N PHE A 315 -21.86 15.39 -6.52
CA PHE A 315 -20.94 16.02 -7.47
C PHE A 315 -21.44 16.00 -8.92
N GLY A 316 -22.60 15.41 -9.20
CA GLY A 316 -23.33 15.43 -10.46
C GLY A 316 -24.56 16.34 -10.38
N ASP A 317 -25.64 15.91 -10.99
CA ASP A 317 -26.85 16.72 -11.18
C ASP A 317 -27.68 16.86 -9.90
N GLY A 318 -27.68 15.83 -9.03
CA GLY A 318 -28.45 15.84 -7.79
C GLY A 318 -29.05 14.50 -7.43
N TRP A 319 -29.88 14.47 -6.40
CA TRP A 319 -30.54 13.23 -5.93
C TRP A 319 -31.91 13.50 -5.31
N HIS A 320 -32.77 12.48 -5.35
CA HIS A 320 -34.04 12.52 -4.65
C HIS A 320 -33.86 12.25 -3.15
N LEU A 321 -34.27 13.19 -2.30
CA LEU A 321 -34.09 13.09 -0.85
C LEU A 321 -34.85 11.86 -0.29
N PHE A 322 -34.14 11.00 0.39
CA PHE A 322 -34.64 9.70 0.90
C PHE A 322 -35.25 8.79 -0.20
N GLY A 323 -34.89 8.98 -1.46
CA GLY A 323 -35.42 8.23 -2.58
C GLY A 323 -36.88 8.54 -2.94
N ILE A 324 -37.42 9.65 -2.42
CA ILE A 324 -38.81 10.05 -2.69
C ILE A 324 -38.90 10.59 -4.12
N GLY A 325 -39.57 9.84 -5.00
CA GLY A 325 -39.71 10.16 -6.42
C GLY A 325 -38.70 9.46 -7.34
N SER A 326 -37.64 8.88 -6.81
CA SER A 326 -36.56 8.25 -7.61
C SER A 326 -37.11 7.17 -8.56
N SER A 327 -38.00 6.29 -8.09
CA SER A 327 -38.55 5.23 -8.95
C SER A 327 -39.48 5.75 -10.06
N ALA A 328 -40.24 6.82 -9.78
CA ALA A 328 -41.07 7.43 -10.79
C ALA A 328 -40.27 8.17 -11.84
N TYR A 329 -39.21 8.86 -11.42
CA TYR A 329 -38.26 9.50 -12.34
C TYR A 329 -37.51 8.47 -13.19
N SER A 330 -36.99 7.40 -12.58
CA SER A 330 -36.26 6.35 -13.32
C SER A 330 -37.14 5.72 -14.42
N GLU A 331 -38.40 5.41 -14.10
CA GLU A 331 -39.32 4.84 -15.09
C GLU A 331 -39.55 5.78 -16.29
N VAL A 332 -39.73 7.08 -16.05
CA VAL A 332 -39.97 8.06 -17.12
C VAL A 332 -38.66 8.36 -17.87
N SER A 333 -37.54 8.41 -17.19
CA SER A 333 -36.21 8.59 -17.81
C SER A 333 -35.81 7.40 -18.68
N ASP A 334 -36.08 6.17 -18.20
CA ASP A 334 -35.82 4.94 -18.97
C ASP A 334 -36.70 4.88 -20.23
N ASP A 335 -37.97 5.29 -20.13
CA ASP A 335 -38.88 5.37 -21.27
C ASP A 335 -38.44 6.45 -22.27
N TYR A 336 -37.99 7.61 -21.80
CA TYR A 336 -37.45 8.66 -22.64
C TYR A 336 -36.18 8.20 -23.39
N THR A 337 -35.23 7.62 -22.67
CA THR A 337 -33.99 7.10 -23.26
C THR A 337 -34.30 6.00 -24.30
N ALA A 338 -35.23 5.10 -24.01
CA ALA A 338 -35.66 4.09 -24.96
C ALA A 338 -36.30 4.70 -26.23
N ALA A 339 -37.09 5.78 -26.05
CA ALA A 339 -37.69 6.50 -27.17
C ALA A 339 -36.62 7.18 -28.04
N VAL A 340 -35.65 7.85 -27.44
CA VAL A 340 -34.53 8.48 -28.15
C VAL A 340 -33.73 7.41 -28.93
N GLN A 341 -33.35 6.32 -28.30
CA GLN A 341 -32.64 5.22 -28.95
C GLN A 341 -33.41 4.59 -30.10
N ALA A 342 -34.71 4.36 -29.92
CA ALA A 342 -35.55 3.80 -30.97
C ALA A 342 -35.66 4.75 -32.18
N VAL A 343 -35.75 6.07 -31.96
CA VAL A 343 -35.79 7.06 -33.02
C VAL A 343 -34.45 7.18 -33.73
N SER A 344 -33.36 7.29 -32.98
CA SER A 344 -32.00 7.41 -33.54
C SER A 344 -31.57 6.16 -34.36
N ALA A 345 -32.14 4.99 -34.09
CA ALA A 345 -31.89 3.79 -34.88
C ALA A 345 -32.43 3.88 -36.31
N PHE A 346 -33.48 4.65 -36.57
CA PHE A 346 -34.16 4.72 -37.87
C PHE A 346 -34.01 6.07 -38.58
N THR A 347 -33.52 7.10 -37.86
CA THR A 347 -33.41 8.45 -38.39
C THR A 347 -32.07 9.09 -38.05
N GLU A 348 -31.66 10.11 -38.80
CA GLU A 348 -30.52 10.98 -38.47
C GLU A 348 -30.96 12.20 -37.63
N ILE A 349 -32.26 12.25 -37.25
CA ILE A 349 -32.76 13.30 -36.37
C ILE A 349 -32.25 13.00 -34.94
N ASP A 350 -31.53 13.95 -34.37
CA ASP A 350 -31.15 13.88 -32.95
C ASP A 350 -32.27 14.54 -32.12
N PRO A 351 -33.02 13.75 -31.33
CA PRO A 351 -34.08 14.28 -30.49
C PRO A 351 -33.62 15.23 -29.38
N GLU A 352 -32.32 15.21 -29.04
CA GLU A 352 -31.71 16.01 -27.98
C GLU A 352 -31.00 17.28 -28.50
N ALA A 353 -31.09 17.57 -29.81
CA ALA A 353 -30.43 18.73 -30.37
C ALA A 353 -31.09 20.06 -29.87
N GLU A 354 -30.25 21.00 -29.38
CA GLU A 354 -30.70 22.30 -28.83
C GLU A 354 -31.51 23.16 -29.81
N ASP A 355 -31.24 23.01 -31.13
CA ASP A 355 -31.91 23.79 -32.19
C ASP A 355 -33.09 23.04 -32.87
N LEU A 356 -33.58 21.96 -32.25
CA LEU A 356 -34.63 21.12 -32.83
C LEU A 356 -35.98 21.83 -32.91
N ASP A 357 -36.51 21.93 -34.14
CA ASP A 357 -37.92 22.34 -34.34
C ASP A 357 -38.82 21.12 -34.07
N ALA A 358 -39.34 21.03 -32.82
CA ALA A 358 -40.10 19.88 -32.32
C ALA A 358 -41.33 19.55 -33.21
N ASP A 359 -42.04 20.53 -33.74
CA ASP A 359 -43.20 20.33 -34.59
C ASP A 359 -42.81 19.76 -35.97
N ALA A 360 -41.72 20.26 -36.56
CA ALA A 360 -41.19 19.79 -37.83
C ALA A 360 -40.58 18.38 -37.68
N ALA A 361 -39.80 18.13 -36.64
CA ALA A 361 -39.22 16.81 -36.32
C ALA A 361 -40.29 15.74 -36.08
N LEU A 362 -41.33 16.07 -35.30
CA LEU A 362 -42.43 15.12 -35.03
C LEU A 362 -43.23 14.80 -36.32
N ALA A 363 -43.41 15.79 -37.22
CA ALA A 363 -44.06 15.55 -38.53
C ALA A 363 -43.24 14.64 -39.43
N GLU A 364 -41.92 14.78 -39.44
CA GLU A 364 -40.98 13.93 -40.20
C GLU A 364 -40.93 12.52 -39.61
N LEU A 365 -40.82 12.37 -38.29
CA LEU A 365 -40.83 11.08 -37.62
C LEU A 365 -42.14 10.33 -37.89
N LYS A 366 -43.28 10.98 -37.86
CA LYS A 366 -44.59 10.31 -38.19
C LYS A 366 -44.71 9.92 -39.65
N ALA A 367 -44.00 10.60 -40.55
CA ALA A 367 -44.03 10.31 -41.97
C ALA A 367 -43.10 9.16 -42.40
N LEU A 368 -42.10 8.80 -41.58
CA LEU A 368 -41.12 7.79 -41.86
C LEU A 368 -41.78 6.42 -42.09
N ARG A 369 -41.33 5.74 -43.13
CA ARG A 369 -41.66 4.32 -43.43
C ARG A 369 -40.39 3.62 -43.82
N PRO A 370 -39.71 2.99 -42.88
CA PRO A 370 -38.42 2.32 -43.13
C PRO A 370 -38.60 1.09 -44.03
N ALA A 371 -37.52 0.72 -44.73
CA ALA A 371 -37.48 -0.42 -45.58
C ALA A 371 -37.26 -1.74 -44.82
N SER A 372 -36.86 -1.68 -43.59
CA SER A 372 -36.59 -2.79 -42.69
C SER A 372 -37.43 -2.67 -41.43
N ASP A 373 -37.89 -3.81 -40.90
CA ASP A 373 -38.63 -3.87 -39.62
C ASP A 373 -37.69 -3.74 -38.40
N SER A 374 -36.39 -3.77 -38.58
CA SER A 374 -35.41 -3.57 -37.51
C SER A 374 -34.23 -2.71 -38.00
N ALA A 375 -33.66 -1.93 -37.09
CA ALA A 375 -32.44 -1.17 -37.26
C ALA A 375 -31.56 -1.32 -36.03
N THR A 376 -30.29 -0.94 -36.14
CA THR A 376 -29.34 -1.01 -35.02
C THR A 376 -28.95 0.40 -34.63
N VAL A 377 -28.84 0.64 -33.33
CA VAL A 377 -28.29 1.84 -32.74
C VAL A 377 -27.09 1.50 -31.90
N GLU A 378 -26.06 2.30 -31.99
CA GLU A 378 -24.89 2.21 -31.11
C GLU A 378 -25.17 3.05 -29.86
N VAL A 379 -25.15 2.40 -28.70
CA VAL A 379 -25.33 3.05 -27.39
C VAL A 379 -23.99 3.06 -26.71
N GLU A 380 -23.52 4.24 -26.35
CA GLU A 380 -22.26 4.44 -25.62
C GLU A 380 -22.54 4.55 -24.10
N ASP A 381 -21.79 3.76 -23.32
CA ASP A 381 -21.84 3.81 -21.86
C ASP A 381 -21.00 5.01 -21.37
N GLU A 382 -21.60 5.92 -20.65
CA GLU A 382 -20.98 7.19 -20.23
C GLU A 382 -19.73 7.01 -19.33
N GLU A 383 -19.68 5.94 -18.53
CA GLU A 383 -18.55 5.72 -17.62
C GLU A 383 -17.37 5.01 -18.29
N THR A 384 -17.66 4.00 -19.10
CA THR A 384 -16.65 3.13 -19.72
C THR A 384 -16.33 3.52 -21.16
N LEU A 385 -17.15 4.37 -21.78
CA LEU A 385 -17.14 4.69 -23.21
C LEU A 385 -17.27 3.43 -24.09
N ALA A 386 -17.84 2.38 -23.52
CA ALA A 386 -18.07 1.12 -24.21
C ALA A 386 -19.31 1.25 -25.10
N VAL A 387 -19.13 0.94 -26.37
CA VAL A 387 -20.23 0.97 -27.33
C VAL A 387 -20.86 -0.41 -27.39
N SER A 388 -22.14 -0.47 -27.16
CA SER A 388 -23.00 -1.65 -27.36
C SER A 388 -23.93 -1.41 -28.52
N THR A 389 -24.13 -2.43 -29.35
CA THR A 389 -25.08 -2.34 -30.46
C THR A 389 -26.42 -2.90 -30.00
N MET A 390 -27.45 -2.05 -29.94
CA MET A 390 -28.82 -2.46 -29.64
C MET A 390 -29.66 -2.53 -30.91
N THR A 391 -30.62 -3.43 -30.93
CA THR A 391 -31.54 -3.57 -32.06
C THR A 391 -32.88 -2.92 -31.71
N ALA A 392 -33.27 -1.93 -32.46
CA ALA A 392 -34.59 -1.30 -32.39
C ALA A 392 -35.55 -1.92 -33.43
N TRP A 393 -36.80 -2.06 -33.07
CA TRP A 393 -37.86 -2.61 -33.92
C TRP A 393 -38.87 -1.53 -34.27
N TYR A 394 -39.37 -1.59 -35.52
CA TYR A 394 -40.26 -0.52 -36.01
C TYR A 394 -41.66 -0.60 -35.36
N ASP A 395 -42.34 -1.70 -35.39
CA ASP A 395 -43.77 -1.84 -34.96
C ASP A 395 -43.95 -2.93 -33.89
N THR A 396 -43.19 -4.01 -33.91
CA THR A 396 -43.38 -5.14 -32.98
C THR A 396 -42.05 -5.77 -32.60
N ILE A 397 -41.73 -5.87 -31.33
CA ILE A 397 -40.58 -6.61 -30.82
C ILE A 397 -40.88 -8.10 -30.83
N PRO A 398 -40.12 -8.94 -31.55
CA PRO A 398 -40.34 -10.40 -31.55
C PRO A 398 -40.10 -10.99 -30.16
N GLY A 399 -40.98 -11.92 -29.75
CA GLY A 399 -40.80 -12.59 -28.45
C GLY A 399 -39.56 -13.49 -28.35
N THR A 400 -38.75 -13.57 -29.40
CA THR A 400 -37.45 -14.27 -29.45
C THR A 400 -36.29 -13.30 -29.39
N ALA A 401 -36.56 -12.00 -29.34
CA ALA A 401 -35.51 -10.96 -29.20
C ALA A 401 -34.83 -11.06 -27.83
N ASP A 402 -33.53 -10.87 -27.79
CA ASP A 402 -32.77 -10.86 -26.58
C ASP A 402 -32.96 -9.49 -25.86
N GLU A 403 -33.49 -9.54 -24.65
CA GLU A 403 -33.77 -8.33 -23.85
C GLU A 403 -32.51 -7.47 -23.59
N GLU A 404 -31.32 -8.08 -23.49
CA GLU A 404 -30.07 -7.36 -23.24
C GLU A 404 -29.55 -6.57 -24.45
N THR A 405 -29.97 -6.94 -25.64
CA THR A 405 -29.48 -6.33 -26.90
C THR A 405 -30.62 -5.69 -27.72
N THR A 406 -31.81 -5.52 -27.14
CA THR A 406 -32.97 -4.95 -27.82
C THR A 406 -33.43 -3.67 -27.09
N VAL A 407 -33.68 -2.61 -27.85
CA VAL A 407 -34.31 -1.40 -27.33
C VAL A 407 -35.72 -1.76 -26.81
N PRO A 408 -36.08 -1.45 -25.57
CA PRO A 408 -37.33 -1.91 -24.97
C PRO A 408 -38.59 -1.24 -25.54
N MET A 409 -38.45 -0.28 -26.44
CA MET A 409 -39.53 0.46 -27.06
C MET A 409 -39.48 0.33 -28.58
N THR A 410 -40.64 0.22 -29.24
CA THR A 410 -40.70 0.23 -30.71
C THR A 410 -40.60 1.65 -31.24
N TYR A 411 -40.20 1.79 -32.50
CA TYR A 411 -40.16 3.13 -33.13
C TYR A 411 -41.52 3.82 -33.13
N VAL A 412 -42.60 3.09 -33.39
CA VAL A 412 -43.98 3.66 -33.42
C VAL A 412 -44.38 4.14 -32.04
N ASP A 413 -44.09 3.36 -31.00
CA ASP A 413 -44.36 3.74 -29.61
C ASP A 413 -43.49 4.93 -29.18
N ALA A 414 -42.22 4.97 -29.59
CA ALA A 414 -41.29 6.08 -29.32
C ALA A 414 -41.77 7.39 -29.93
N VAL A 415 -42.21 7.38 -31.18
CA VAL A 415 -42.76 8.58 -31.84
C VAL A 415 -44.06 9.01 -31.17
N ALA A 416 -44.91 8.08 -30.68
CA ALA A 416 -46.08 8.41 -29.91
C ALA A 416 -45.70 9.02 -28.55
N TYR A 417 -44.76 8.46 -27.86
CA TYR A 417 -44.25 8.93 -26.56
C TYR A 417 -43.70 10.39 -26.68
N LEU A 418 -42.77 10.62 -27.64
CA LEU A 418 -42.19 11.95 -27.87
C LEU A 418 -43.26 12.98 -28.34
N GLY A 419 -44.31 12.49 -29.01
CA GLY A 419 -45.45 13.37 -29.40
C GLY A 419 -46.34 13.76 -28.25
N GLU A 420 -46.42 12.98 -27.18
CA GLU A 420 -47.18 13.27 -25.96
C GLU A 420 -46.39 14.02 -24.90
N ASN A 421 -45.12 13.67 -24.72
CA ASN A 421 -44.28 14.15 -23.62
C ASN A 421 -43.29 15.26 -24.08
N GLY A 422 -43.08 15.42 -25.38
CA GLY A 422 -42.08 16.37 -25.92
C GLY A 422 -40.70 15.74 -26.14
N PHE A 423 -39.74 16.53 -26.62
CA PHE A 423 -38.37 16.14 -26.90
C PHE A 423 -37.41 16.53 -25.79
N GLU A 424 -37.86 17.28 -24.78
CA GLU A 424 -37.02 17.64 -23.65
C GLU A 424 -36.91 16.44 -22.67
N ALA A 425 -35.71 16.21 -22.20
CA ALA A 425 -35.46 15.20 -21.17
C ALA A 425 -36.26 15.52 -19.89
N PRO A 426 -36.84 14.54 -19.21
CA PRO A 426 -37.64 14.73 -18.01
C PRO A 426 -36.83 15.41 -16.89
N ASP A 427 -37.35 16.50 -16.29
CA ASP A 427 -36.68 17.17 -15.17
C ASP A 427 -36.90 16.34 -13.88
N PRO A 428 -35.82 15.88 -13.24
CA PRO A 428 -35.93 15.12 -11.99
C PRO A 428 -36.64 15.90 -10.85
N ALA A 429 -36.67 17.24 -10.91
CA ALA A 429 -37.34 18.09 -9.91
C ALA A 429 -38.87 17.94 -9.91
N ASP A 430 -39.45 17.49 -11.00
CA ASP A 430 -40.91 17.30 -11.14
C ASP A 430 -41.41 16.00 -10.46
N TYR A 431 -40.55 15.08 -10.15
CA TYR A 431 -40.89 13.74 -9.68
C TYR A 431 -40.68 13.50 -8.18
N GLY A 432 -40.49 14.57 -7.37
CA GLY A 432 -40.36 14.39 -5.92
C GLY A 432 -39.54 15.46 -5.22
N VAL A 433 -38.87 15.09 -4.14
CA VAL A 433 -38.03 16.04 -3.41
C VAL A 433 -36.61 15.98 -3.96
N TRP A 434 -36.34 16.80 -4.96
CA TRP A 434 -35.02 16.88 -5.61
C TRP A 434 -34.07 17.80 -4.87
N VAL A 435 -32.83 17.34 -4.67
CA VAL A 435 -31.74 18.12 -4.10
C VAL A 435 -30.67 18.24 -5.20
N PRO A 436 -30.48 19.42 -5.79
CA PRO A 436 -29.49 19.63 -6.85
C PRO A 436 -28.08 19.42 -6.33
N GLY A 437 -27.20 18.89 -7.16
CA GLY A 437 -25.80 18.67 -6.85
C GLY A 437 -25.02 19.97 -6.64
N ILE A 438 -23.80 19.82 -6.12
CA ILE A 438 -22.90 20.97 -5.88
C ILE A 438 -22.58 21.73 -7.17
N PRO A 439 -22.27 21.05 -8.32
CA PRO A 439 -22.03 21.75 -9.59
C PRO A 439 -23.22 22.60 -10.02
N VAL A 440 -24.43 22.05 -9.97
CA VAL A 440 -25.66 22.74 -10.35
C VAL A 440 -25.94 23.97 -9.44
N LEU A 441 -25.72 23.80 -8.13
CA LEU A 441 -25.89 24.92 -7.17
C LEU A 441 -24.89 26.05 -7.44
N ILE A 442 -23.64 25.69 -7.73
CA ILE A 442 -22.59 26.68 -8.04
C ILE A 442 -22.84 27.32 -9.40
N GLY A 443 -23.16 26.50 -10.42
CA GLY A 443 -23.53 27.00 -11.77
C GLY A 443 -24.63 28.03 -11.72
N ASN A 444 -25.76 27.72 -11.08
CA ASN A 444 -26.87 28.63 -10.89
C ASN A 444 -26.50 29.92 -10.13
N ALA A 445 -25.54 29.84 -9.21
CA ALA A 445 -25.08 31.02 -8.48
C ALA A 445 -24.17 31.92 -9.36
N LEU A 446 -23.31 31.30 -10.18
CA LEU A 446 -22.41 32.00 -11.11
C LEU A 446 -23.20 32.68 -12.24
N GLU A 447 -24.18 31.99 -12.79
CA GLU A 447 -25.09 32.53 -13.80
C GLU A 447 -25.85 33.76 -13.28
N LYS A 448 -26.44 33.66 -12.08
CA LYS A 448 -27.10 34.82 -11.41
C LYS A 448 -26.14 35.96 -11.12
N ALA A 449 -24.88 35.69 -10.91
CA ALA A 449 -23.83 36.70 -10.69
C ALA A 449 -23.36 37.36 -12.00
N GLY A 450 -23.71 36.80 -13.18
CA GLY A 450 -23.28 37.28 -14.49
C GLY A 450 -21.76 37.16 -14.70
N THR A 451 -21.20 36.05 -14.27
CA THR A 451 -19.75 35.80 -14.36
C THR A 451 -19.32 35.50 -15.79
N ALA A 452 -18.06 35.80 -16.11
CA ALA A 452 -17.51 35.54 -17.45
C ALA A 452 -17.31 34.05 -17.69
N ASP A 453 -17.49 33.56 -18.93
CA ASP A 453 -17.47 32.17 -19.32
C ASP A 453 -16.18 31.44 -18.88
N TRP A 454 -15.00 32.06 -19.03
CA TRP A 454 -13.74 31.50 -18.57
C TRP A 454 -13.70 31.24 -17.06
N LEU A 455 -14.42 32.05 -16.26
CA LEU A 455 -14.48 31.89 -14.82
C LEU A 455 -15.47 30.79 -14.44
N ASN A 456 -16.56 30.64 -15.18
CA ASN A 456 -17.52 29.56 -15.05
C ASN A 456 -16.81 28.23 -15.31
N GLY A 457 -16.12 28.08 -16.44
CA GLY A 457 -15.35 26.90 -16.78
C GLY A 457 -14.25 26.59 -15.76
N LEU A 458 -13.49 27.59 -15.28
CA LEU A 458 -12.50 27.39 -14.24
C LEU A 458 -13.11 26.82 -12.95
N ILE A 459 -14.27 27.35 -12.54
CA ILE A 459 -14.90 26.94 -11.28
C ILE A 459 -15.60 25.59 -11.43
N LEU A 460 -16.40 25.40 -12.48
CA LEU A 460 -17.17 24.18 -12.68
C LEU A 460 -16.28 23.03 -13.17
N ASP A 461 -15.60 23.19 -14.30
CA ASP A 461 -14.85 22.12 -14.93
C ASP A 461 -13.45 21.93 -14.30
N GLY A 462 -12.79 23.05 -13.95
CA GLY A 462 -11.44 22.99 -13.35
C GLY A 462 -11.44 22.62 -11.87
N ILE A 463 -12.34 23.20 -11.07
CA ILE A 463 -12.33 23.02 -9.60
C ILE A 463 -13.35 21.99 -9.16
N VAL A 464 -14.63 22.21 -9.50
CA VAL A 464 -15.72 21.38 -8.95
C VAL A 464 -15.68 19.98 -9.55
N ALA A 465 -15.65 19.85 -10.86
CA ALA A 465 -15.55 18.56 -11.53
C ALA A 465 -14.24 17.83 -11.16
N GLY A 466 -13.09 18.53 -11.18
CA GLY A 466 -11.80 17.92 -10.85
C GLY A 466 -11.66 17.46 -9.39
N VAL A 467 -12.25 18.20 -8.44
CA VAL A 467 -12.29 17.78 -7.01
C VAL A 467 -13.38 16.75 -6.79
N GLY A 468 -14.53 16.91 -7.46
CA GLY A 468 -15.67 15.99 -7.40
C GLY A 468 -15.29 14.58 -7.80
N ALA A 469 -14.63 14.42 -8.94
CA ALA A 469 -14.15 13.14 -9.44
C ALA A 469 -13.28 12.36 -8.41
N VAL A 470 -12.55 13.08 -7.55
CA VAL A 470 -11.72 12.45 -6.52
C VAL A 470 -12.50 12.22 -5.22
N LEU A 471 -13.35 13.17 -4.82
CA LEU A 471 -14.15 13.05 -3.60
C LEU A 471 -15.29 12.06 -3.77
N GLY A 472 -15.78 11.84 -4.98
CA GLY A 472 -16.77 10.84 -5.32
C GLY A 472 -16.34 9.41 -4.90
N PHE A 473 -15.04 9.09 -4.99
CA PHE A 473 -14.50 7.80 -4.55
C PHE A 473 -14.27 7.68 -3.02
N VAL A 474 -14.44 8.77 -2.26
CA VAL A 474 -14.21 8.72 -0.80
C VAL A 474 -15.14 7.74 -0.08
N PRO A 475 -16.44 7.65 -0.38
CA PRO A 475 -17.34 6.70 0.28
C PRO A 475 -16.87 5.25 0.14
N GLN A 476 -16.54 4.82 -1.08
CA GLN A 476 -16.01 3.49 -1.36
C GLN A 476 -14.72 3.20 -0.59
N MET A 477 -13.82 4.18 -0.55
CA MET A 477 -12.57 4.10 0.20
C MET A 477 -12.81 4.01 1.71
N LEU A 478 -13.80 4.70 2.26
CA LEU A 478 -14.15 4.60 3.67
C LEU A 478 -14.68 3.21 4.03
N VAL A 479 -15.52 2.60 3.18
CA VAL A 479 -16.00 1.22 3.36
C VAL A 479 -14.81 0.24 3.35
N LEU A 480 -13.90 0.38 2.40
CA LEU A 480 -12.68 -0.43 2.34
C LEU A 480 -11.82 -0.27 3.60
N PHE A 481 -11.58 0.97 4.05
CA PHE A 481 -10.80 1.24 5.26
C PHE A 481 -11.47 0.70 6.52
N LEU A 482 -12.79 0.72 6.58
CA LEU A 482 -13.56 0.14 7.68
C LEU A 482 -13.31 -1.36 7.81
N LEU A 483 -13.46 -2.08 6.69
CA LEU A 483 -13.27 -3.53 6.65
C LEU A 483 -11.82 -3.93 6.91
N LEU A 484 -10.86 -3.23 6.30
CA LEU A 484 -9.43 -3.47 6.53
C LEU A 484 -9.03 -3.15 7.98
N ALA A 485 -9.52 -2.04 8.57
CA ALA A 485 -9.26 -1.71 9.97
C ALA A 485 -9.83 -2.77 10.91
N PHE A 486 -10.99 -3.35 10.58
CA PHE A 486 -11.55 -4.48 11.33
C PHE A 486 -10.66 -5.73 11.26
N LEU A 487 -10.23 -6.13 10.06
CA LEU A 487 -9.33 -7.29 9.85
C LEU A 487 -7.96 -7.11 10.53
N GLU A 488 -7.43 -5.88 10.51
CA GLU A 488 -6.19 -5.54 11.20
C GLU A 488 -6.36 -5.61 12.71
N ALA A 489 -7.40 -4.97 13.23
CA ALA A 489 -7.66 -4.89 14.66
C ALA A 489 -8.04 -6.24 15.27
N CYS A 490 -8.72 -7.14 14.57
CA CYS A 490 -8.99 -8.49 15.06
C CYS A 490 -7.75 -9.41 15.03
N GLY A 491 -6.63 -8.99 14.41
CA GLY A 491 -5.38 -9.73 14.32
C GLY A 491 -5.28 -10.71 13.16
N TYR A 492 -6.22 -10.68 12.20
CA TYR A 492 -6.21 -11.57 11.03
C TYR A 492 -5.05 -11.28 10.08
N MET A 493 -4.74 -9.99 9.85
CA MET A 493 -3.67 -9.59 8.92
C MET A 493 -2.28 -10.11 9.33
N ALA A 494 -2.01 -10.26 10.62
CA ALA A 494 -0.77 -10.84 11.12
C ALA A 494 -0.59 -12.31 10.66
N ARG A 495 -1.68 -13.08 10.64
CA ARG A 495 -1.66 -14.49 10.22
C ARG A 495 -1.38 -14.63 8.74
N ILE A 496 -1.97 -13.78 7.94
CA ILE A 496 -1.74 -13.78 6.49
C ILE A 496 -0.29 -13.43 6.17
N ALA A 497 0.25 -12.41 6.81
CA ALA A 497 1.66 -12.05 6.65
C ALA A 497 2.58 -13.23 7.01
N PHE A 498 2.25 -14.01 8.06
CA PHE A 498 2.99 -15.21 8.44
C PHE A 498 2.91 -16.31 7.38
N VAL A 499 1.72 -16.61 6.85
CA VAL A 499 1.54 -17.65 5.81
C VAL A 499 2.31 -17.33 4.54
N LEU A 500 2.31 -16.06 4.15
CA LEU A 500 2.90 -15.59 2.91
C LEU A 500 4.39 -15.26 3.01
N ASP A 501 4.94 -15.13 4.22
CA ASP A 501 6.36 -14.82 4.43
C ASP A 501 7.27 -15.78 3.69
N ARG A 502 6.98 -17.07 3.75
CA ARG A 502 7.76 -18.12 3.06
C ARG A 502 7.80 -17.93 1.53
N VAL A 503 6.72 -17.40 0.93
CA VAL A 503 6.63 -17.16 -0.51
C VAL A 503 7.40 -15.90 -0.87
N PHE A 504 7.16 -14.81 -0.14
CA PHE A 504 7.75 -13.51 -0.42
C PHE A 504 9.26 -13.45 -0.17
N ARG A 505 9.75 -14.16 0.83
CA ARG A 505 11.20 -14.30 1.10
C ARG A 505 11.97 -14.87 -0.09
N LYS A 506 11.39 -15.83 -0.83
CA LYS A 506 12.02 -16.36 -2.05
C LYS A 506 12.26 -15.30 -3.11
N PHE A 507 11.42 -14.27 -3.13
CA PHE A 507 11.54 -13.12 -4.05
C PHE A 507 12.31 -11.94 -3.44
N GLY A 508 12.85 -12.10 -2.23
CA GLY A 508 13.62 -11.06 -1.55
C GLY A 508 12.81 -9.98 -0.86
N LEU A 509 11.50 -10.19 -0.71
CA LEU A 509 10.59 -9.33 0.02
C LEU A 509 10.20 -9.99 1.35
N SER A 510 9.92 -9.20 2.39
CA SER A 510 9.41 -9.74 3.64
C SER A 510 7.93 -10.11 3.51
N GLY A 511 7.42 -11.05 4.29
CA GLY A 511 5.99 -11.40 4.29
C GLY A 511 5.09 -10.22 4.64
N LYS A 512 5.60 -9.25 5.41
CA LYS A 512 4.90 -7.99 5.70
C LYS A 512 4.66 -7.13 4.45
N SER A 513 5.46 -7.30 3.37
CA SER A 513 5.32 -6.56 2.10
C SER A 513 4.04 -6.90 1.36
N PHE A 514 3.48 -8.09 1.61
CA PHE A 514 2.23 -8.51 0.98
C PHE A 514 1.03 -7.64 1.39
N ILE A 515 0.97 -7.19 2.65
CA ILE A 515 -0.14 -6.36 3.15
C ILE A 515 -0.27 -5.04 2.38
N PRO A 516 0.80 -4.23 2.21
CA PRO A 516 0.78 -3.06 1.34
C PRO A 516 0.35 -3.34 -0.10
N MET A 517 0.84 -4.43 -0.69
CA MET A 517 0.52 -4.80 -2.07
C MET A 517 -0.96 -5.16 -2.22
N LEU A 518 -1.49 -5.95 -1.29
CA LEU A 518 -2.90 -6.31 -1.28
C LEU A 518 -3.80 -5.08 -1.14
N ILE A 519 -3.53 -4.21 -0.16
CA ILE A 519 -4.30 -2.96 0.00
C ILE A 519 -4.18 -2.09 -1.26
N GLY A 520 -3.04 -2.16 -1.93
CA GLY A 520 -2.75 -1.46 -3.19
C GLY A 520 -3.67 -1.85 -4.35
N THR A 521 -4.26 -3.05 -4.35
CA THR A 521 -5.25 -3.46 -5.39
C THR A 521 -6.52 -2.62 -5.33
N GLY A 522 -6.93 -2.16 -4.16
CA GLY A 522 -8.02 -1.18 -4.03
C GLY A 522 -7.54 0.24 -4.35
N CYS A 523 -6.52 0.70 -3.64
CA CYS A 523 -5.92 2.03 -3.87
C CYS A 523 -4.44 2.05 -3.47
N GLY A 524 -3.59 2.64 -4.30
CA GLY A 524 -2.15 2.75 -4.05
C GLY A 524 -1.79 3.59 -2.82
N VAL A 525 -2.57 4.61 -2.48
CA VAL A 525 -2.29 5.50 -1.33
C VAL A 525 -2.28 4.76 0.00
N PRO A 526 -3.36 4.06 0.41
CA PRO A 526 -3.36 3.28 1.63
C PRO A 526 -2.39 2.10 1.56
N GLY A 527 -2.19 1.49 0.38
CA GLY A 527 -1.18 0.47 0.17
C GLY A 527 0.21 0.96 0.57
N ILE A 528 0.65 2.11 0.05
CA ILE A 528 1.93 2.72 0.42
C ILE A 528 1.99 3.05 1.92
N MET A 529 0.90 3.61 2.48
CA MET A 529 0.85 3.95 3.92
C MET A 529 0.95 2.71 4.82
N ALA A 530 0.43 1.57 4.41
CA ALA A 530 0.52 0.31 5.13
C ALA A 530 1.97 -0.21 5.25
N SER A 531 2.88 0.26 4.39
CA SER A 531 4.32 -0.09 4.47
C SER A 531 4.99 0.32 5.80
N ARG A 532 4.35 1.17 6.60
CA ARG A 532 4.81 1.52 7.96
C ARG A 532 4.92 0.32 8.90
N THR A 533 4.16 -0.74 8.63
CA THR A 533 4.22 -1.99 9.40
C THR A 533 5.52 -2.77 9.16
N ILE A 534 6.30 -2.37 8.15
CA ILE A 534 7.58 -2.98 7.81
C ILE A 534 8.68 -2.22 8.56
N GLU A 535 9.32 -2.88 9.49
CA GLU A 535 10.33 -2.32 10.39
C GLU A 535 11.64 -2.05 9.66
N ASN A 536 12.07 -2.99 8.80
CA ASN A 536 13.29 -2.84 8.02
C ASN A 536 13.12 -1.76 6.95
N GLU A 537 13.91 -0.70 7.02
CA GLU A 537 13.82 0.45 6.12
C GLU A 537 14.10 0.07 4.65
N ARG A 538 15.00 -0.87 4.41
CA ARG A 538 15.33 -1.37 3.08
C ARG A 538 14.15 -2.12 2.46
N ASP A 539 13.55 -3.06 3.20
CA ASP A 539 12.40 -3.84 2.76
C ASP A 539 11.17 -2.92 2.57
N ARG A 540 11.00 -1.94 3.46
CA ARG A 540 9.96 -0.92 3.35
C ARG A 540 10.10 -0.11 2.06
N ARG A 541 11.30 0.36 1.73
CA ARG A 541 11.58 1.09 0.48
C ARG A 541 11.30 0.24 -0.75
N MET A 542 11.76 -1.01 -0.77
CA MET A 542 11.47 -1.95 -1.86
C MET A 542 9.96 -2.14 -2.03
N THR A 543 9.25 -2.36 -0.93
CA THR A 543 7.79 -2.52 -0.95
C THR A 543 7.09 -1.28 -1.49
N ILE A 544 7.46 -0.08 -1.05
CA ILE A 544 6.89 1.18 -1.56
C ILE A 544 7.10 1.31 -3.08
N MET A 545 8.26 0.92 -3.59
CA MET A 545 8.59 1.01 -5.02
C MET A 545 7.81 0.03 -5.88
N THR A 546 7.40 -1.11 -5.32
CA THR A 546 6.75 -2.20 -6.08
C THR A 546 5.24 -2.29 -5.85
N THR A 547 4.72 -1.75 -4.74
CA THR A 547 3.28 -1.83 -4.38
C THR A 547 2.38 -1.24 -5.45
N THR A 548 2.78 -0.17 -6.13
CA THR A 548 1.95 0.55 -7.11
C THR A 548 1.95 -0.07 -8.50
N PHE A 549 2.70 -1.14 -8.73
CA PHE A 549 2.60 -1.92 -9.96
C PHE A 549 1.25 -2.67 -10.01
N ILE A 550 0.73 -3.13 -8.88
CA ILE A 550 -0.60 -3.76 -8.85
C ILE A 550 -1.66 -2.77 -9.35
N PRO A 551 -2.58 -3.20 -10.24
CA PRO A 551 -3.66 -2.36 -10.70
C PRO A 551 -4.58 -1.99 -9.52
N CYS A 552 -4.84 -0.71 -9.35
CA CYS A 552 -5.87 -0.22 -8.42
C CYS A 552 -7.21 -0.06 -9.16
N GLY A 553 -8.30 0.16 -8.42
CA GLY A 553 -9.63 0.36 -8.99
C GLY A 553 -9.67 1.40 -10.11
N ALA A 554 -8.96 2.52 -9.94
CA ALA A 554 -8.86 3.59 -10.94
C ALA A 554 -8.17 3.21 -12.27
N LYS A 555 -7.48 2.07 -12.33
CA LYS A 555 -6.88 1.57 -13.58
C LYS A 555 -7.82 0.63 -14.34
N VAL A 556 -8.88 0.12 -13.72
CA VAL A 556 -9.78 -0.89 -14.31
C VAL A 556 -10.53 -0.33 -15.52
N PRO A 557 -11.16 0.86 -15.47
CA PRO A 557 -11.83 1.44 -16.64
C PRO A 557 -10.89 1.59 -17.84
N PHE A 558 -9.65 2.02 -17.60
CA PHE A 558 -8.64 2.12 -18.66
C PHE A 558 -8.26 0.75 -19.26
N ILE A 559 -8.15 -0.30 -18.44
CA ILE A 559 -7.93 -1.67 -18.93
C ILE A 559 -9.09 -2.11 -19.81
N SER A 560 -10.33 -1.85 -19.35
CA SER A 560 -11.55 -2.20 -20.07
C SER A 560 -11.68 -1.45 -21.39
N MET A 561 -11.40 -0.14 -21.40
CA MET A 561 -11.41 0.67 -22.61
C MET A 561 -10.44 0.16 -23.68
N ILE A 562 -9.19 -0.13 -23.31
CA ILE A 562 -8.20 -0.67 -24.26
C ILE A 562 -8.56 -2.08 -24.72
N ALA A 563 -9.10 -2.92 -23.81
CA ALA A 563 -9.57 -4.26 -24.16
C ALA A 563 -10.78 -4.20 -25.11
N GLY A 564 -11.73 -3.29 -24.87
CA GLY A 564 -12.89 -3.06 -25.72
C GLY A 564 -12.51 -2.55 -27.10
N ALA A 565 -11.79 -1.43 -27.14
CA ALA A 565 -11.46 -0.74 -28.39
C ALA A 565 -10.55 -1.56 -29.33
N LEU A 566 -9.57 -2.29 -28.81
CA LEU A 566 -8.53 -2.92 -29.63
C LEU A 566 -8.61 -4.45 -29.69
N PHE A 567 -9.35 -5.08 -28.79
CA PHE A 567 -9.39 -6.54 -28.65
C PHE A 567 -10.80 -7.11 -28.53
N GLY A 568 -11.83 -6.33 -28.88
CA GLY A 568 -13.23 -6.76 -28.89
C GLY A 568 -13.75 -7.22 -27.52
N GLY A 569 -13.35 -6.53 -26.43
CA GLY A 569 -13.78 -6.86 -25.08
C GLY A 569 -13.16 -8.13 -24.49
N SER A 570 -12.04 -8.62 -25.04
CA SER A 570 -11.41 -9.88 -24.63
C SER A 570 -10.97 -9.88 -23.17
N ALA A 571 -11.59 -10.73 -22.35
CA ALA A 571 -11.23 -10.94 -20.94
C ALA A 571 -9.75 -11.38 -20.74
N TRP A 572 -9.13 -11.96 -21.77
CA TRP A 572 -7.73 -12.34 -21.72
C TRP A 572 -6.78 -11.15 -21.63
N VAL A 573 -7.13 -10.01 -22.22
CA VAL A 573 -6.31 -8.79 -22.16
C VAL A 573 -6.32 -8.25 -20.73
N ALA A 574 -7.49 -8.11 -20.13
CA ALA A 574 -7.63 -7.69 -18.73
C ALA A 574 -6.90 -8.64 -17.77
N THR A 575 -7.08 -9.96 -17.95
CA THR A 575 -6.40 -10.97 -17.12
C THR A 575 -4.88 -10.90 -17.29
N SER A 576 -4.38 -10.75 -18.53
CA SER A 576 -2.94 -10.67 -18.81
C SER A 576 -2.29 -9.43 -18.18
N ALA A 577 -3.00 -8.30 -18.10
CA ALA A 577 -2.54 -7.10 -17.45
C ALA A 577 -2.21 -7.35 -15.96
N TYR A 578 -3.10 -8.01 -15.22
CA TYR A 578 -2.84 -8.39 -13.83
C TYR A 578 -1.65 -9.35 -13.67
N PHE A 579 -1.49 -10.33 -14.58
CA PHE A 579 -0.35 -11.24 -14.52
C PHE A 579 0.98 -10.54 -14.83
N ILE A 580 0.99 -9.58 -15.75
CA ILE A 580 2.18 -8.78 -16.07
C ILE A 580 2.57 -7.95 -14.84
N ASP A 581 1.61 -7.33 -14.16
CA ASP A 581 1.87 -6.52 -12.98
C ASP A 581 2.39 -7.35 -11.80
N MET A 582 1.84 -8.56 -11.60
CA MET A 582 2.39 -9.51 -10.62
C MET A 582 3.81 -9.97 -10.98
N ALA A 583 4.06 -10.27 -12.24
CA ALA A 583 5.40 -10.62 -12.72
C ALA A 583 6.37 -9.44 -12.55
N ALA A 584 5.92 -8.21 -12.81
CA ALA A 584 6.71 -6.99 -12.62
C ALA A 584 7.14 -6.81 -11.15
N ILE A 585 6.27 -7.08 -10.18
CA ILE A 585 6.60 -7.05 -8.75
C ILE A 585 7.68 -8.07 -8.42
N ILE A 586 7.52 -9.31 -8.86
CA ILE A 586 8.46 -10.40 -8.58
C ILE A 586 9.82 -10.11 -9.20
N VAL A 587 9.85 -9.78 -10.48
CA VAL A 587 11.08 -9.44 -11.24
C VAL A 587 11.78 -8.24 -10.61
N SER A 588 11.03 -7.17 -10.32
CA SER A 588 11.54 -5.96 -9.68
C SER A 588 12.10 -6.24 -8.28
N GLY A 589 11.40 -7.04 -7.46
CA GLY A 589 11.86 -7.44 -6.14
C GLY A 589 13.20 -8.19 -6.19
N ILE A 590 13.33 -9.19 -7.08
CA ILE A 590 14.56 -9.95 -7.26
C ILE A 590 15.69 -9.06 -7.78
N MET A 591 15.44 -8.19 -8.76
CA MET A 591 16.44 -7.29 -9.32
C MET A 591 16.93 -6.28 -8.27
N LEU A 592 16.04 -5.65 -7.54
CA LEU A 592 16.39 -4.68 -6.50
C LEU A 592 17.20 -5.31 -5.39
N LYS A 593 16.84 -6.51 -4.90
CA LYS A 593 17.58 -7.24 -3.87
C LYS A 593 19.06 -7.44 -4.26
N LYS A 594 19.36 -7.57 -5.55
CA LYS A 594 20.73 -7.78 -6.05
C LYS A 594 21.53 -6.49 -6.28
N THR A 595 20.96 -5.34 -5.92
CA THR A 595 21.63 -4.03 -5.99
C THR A 595 22.18 -3.63 -4.62
N LYS A 596 23.29 -2.88 -4.61
CA LYS A 596 23.95 -2.43 -3.36
C LYS A 596 23.02 -1.80 -2.31
N PRO A 597 22.07 -0.92 -2.65
CA PRO A 597 21.20 -0.27 -1.66
C PRO A 597 20.21 -1.21 -0.98
N PHE A 598 19.89 -2.32 -1.64
CA PHE A 598 18.85 -3.25 -1.21
C PHE A 598 19.38 -4.66 -0.92
N ALA A 599 20.70 -4.87 -1.05
CA ALA A 599 21.33 -6.15 -0.77
C ALA A 599 21.25 -6.49 0.72
N GLY A 600 21.00 -7.76 1.05
CA GLY A 600 20.91 -8.30 2.40
C GLY A 600 19.75 -9.28 2.54
N GLU A 601 19.74 -10.10 3.59
CA GLU A 601 18.62 -10.99 3.88
C GLU A 601 17.38 -10.17 4.32
N PRO A 602 16.16 -10.57 3.92
CA PRO A 602 14.94 -9.98 4.46
C PRO A 602 14.90 -10.19 5.97
N ALA A 603 14.44 -9.19 6.70
CA ALA A 603 14.31 -9.29 8.15
C ALA A 603 13.49 -10.56 8.52
N PRO A 604 13.95 -11.36 9.49
CA PRO A 604 13.20 -12.52 9.92
C PRO A 604 11.81 -12.09 10.40
N PHE A 605 10.80 -12.87 10.01
CA PHE A 605 9.42 -12.58 10.40
C PHE A 605 9.21 -12.98 11.87
N VAL A 606 9.62 -12.08 12.76
CA VAL A 606 9.35 -12.23 14.21
C VAL A 606 8.12 -11.39 14.54
N MET A 607 6.93 -11.95 14.39
CA MET A 607 5.69 -11.30 14.77
C MET A 607 4.85 -12.24 15.63
N GLU A 608 4.42 -11.75 16.79
CA GLU A 608 3.39 -12.46 17.56
C GLU A 608 2.12 -12.53 16.74
N LEU A 609 1.47 -13.67 16.79
CA LEU A 609 0.08 -13.78 16.40
C LEU A 609 -0.75 -13.34 17.62
N PRO A 610 -1.23 -12.08 17.67
CA PRO A 610 -2.01 -11.60 18.80
C PRO A 610 -3.26 -12.45 18.94
N ALA A 611 -3.74 -12.73 20.15
CA ALA A 611 -4.98 -13.48 20.33
C ALA A 611 -6.13 -12.78 19.59
N TYR A 612 -7.01 -13.55 18.95
CA TYR A 612 -8.18 -12.96 18.30
C TYR A 612 -9.05 -12.26 19.35
N HIS A 613 -9.42 -11.04 19.04
CA HIS A 613 -10.38 -10.28 19.83
C HIS A 613 -11.30 -9.47 18.91
N LEU A 614 -12.54 -9.30 19.36
CA LEU A 614 -13.44 -8.40 18.67
C LEU A 614 -12.98 -6.97 18.94
N PRO A 615 -12.66 -6.19 17.91
CA PRO A 615 -12.25 -4.80 18.09
C PRO A 615 -13.44 -3.96 18.57
N THR A 616 -13.17 -2.93 19.35
CA THR A 616 -14.19 -1.95 19.70
C THR A 616 -14.56 -1.12 18.49
N ALA A 617 -15.86 -0.89 18.26
CA ALA A 617 -16.35 -0.11 17.14
C ALA A 617 -15.69 1.29 17.06
N GLY A 618 -15.48 1.94 18.21
CA GLY A 618 -14.80 3.23 18.26
C GLY A 618 -13.39 3.24 17.71
N ASN A 619 -12.59 2.18 17.95
CA ASN A 619 -11.23 2.08 17.42
C ASN A 619 -11.23 1.87 15.92
N VAL A 620 -12.14 1.04 15.41
CA VAL A 620 -12.27 0.77 13.97
C VAL A 620 -12.70 2.02 13.22
N LEU A 621 -13.75 2.70 13.70
CA LEU A 621 -14.25 3.95 13.10
C LEU A 621 -13.22 5.07 13.15
N ARG A 622 -12.47 5.19 14.24
CA ARG A 622 -11.40 6.18 14.34
C ARG A 622 -10.27 5.89 13.35
N SER A 623 -9.83 4.64 13.23
CA SER A 623 -8.81 4.23 12.25
C SER A 623 -9.27 4.47 10.82
N MET A 624 -10.52 4.15 10.49
CA MET A 624 -11.15 4.46 9.21
C MET A 624 -11.11 5.97 8.93
N TRP A 625 -11.58 6.78 9.87
CA TRP A 625 -11.66 8.23 9.71
C TRP A 625 -10.29 8.90 9.58
N GLU A 626 -9.30 8.51 10.38
CA GLU A 626 -7.93 9.05 10.29
C GLU A 626 -7.30 8.79 8.90
N ARG A 627 -7.55 7.62 8.33
CA ARG A 627 -7.09 7.26 6.97
C ARG A 627 -7.85 8.05 5.90
N GLY A 628 -9.18 8.10 5.99
CA GLY A 628 -10.05 8.85 5.08
C GLY A 628 -9.76 10.34 5.11
N TRP A 629 -9.65 10.95 6.28
CA TRP A 629 -9.33 12.37 6.42
C TRP A 629 -7.96 12.73 5.85
N SER A 630 -6.97 11.85 6.03
CA SER A 630 -5.65 12.03 5.42
C SER A 630 -5.72 12.04 3.89
N PHE A 631 -6.64 11.26 3.29
CA PHE A 631 -6.88 11.23 1.84
C PHE A 631 -7.59 12.53 1.40
N ILE A 632 -8.70 12.91 2.03
CA ILE A 632 -9.48 14.12 1.73
C ILE A 632 -8.60 15.37 1.78
N LYS A 633 -7.77 15.51 2.82
CA LYS A 633 -6.86 16.67 2.96
C LYS A 633 -5.85 16.76 1.81
N LYS A 634 -5.39 15.63 1.29
CA LYS A 634 -4.46 15.62 0.15
C LYS A 634 -5.18 15.90 -1.17
N ALA A 635 -6.39 15.37 -1.33
CA ALA A 635 -7.24 15.65 -2.49
C ALA A 635 -7.50 17.15 -2.60
N GLY A 636 -7.92 17.79 -1.52
CA GLY A 636 -8.18 19.22 -1.46
C GLY A 636 -6.94 20.15 -1.61
N THR A 637 -5.74 19.62 -1.79
CA THR A 637 -4.53 20.46 -2.00
C THR A 637 -3.81 20.15 -3.30
N ILE A 638 -3.19 18.98 -3.40
CA ILE A 638 -2.32 18.62 -4.55
C ILE A 638 -3.17 18.39 -5.79
N ILE A 639 -4.29 17.69 -5.65
CA ILE A 639 -5.15 17.35 -6.79
C ILE A 639 -5.83 18.60 -7.31
N LEU A 640 -6.40 19.43 -6.43
CA LEU A 640 -6.99 20.72 -6.83
C LEU A 640 -6.03 21.58 -7.66
N LEU A 641 -4.77 21.74 -7.21
CA LEU A 641 -3.79 22.51 -7.98
C LEU A 641 -3.47 21.85 -9.33
N SER A 642 -3.47 20.53 -9.38
CA SER A 642 -3.18 19.78 -10.60
C SER A 642 -4.34 19.87 -11.60
N THR A 643 -5.59 19.78 -11.13
CA THR A 643 -6.77 19.89 -11.99
C THR A 643 -6.91 21.29 -12.58
N ILE A 644 -6.68 22.33 -11.78
CA ILE A 644 -6.64 23.73 -12.29
C ILE A 644 -5.53 23.88 -13.35
N PHE A 645 -4.35 23.30 -13.13
CA PHE A 645 -3.26 23.39 -14.09
C PHE A 645 -3.59 22.64 -15.39
N VAL A 646 -4.16 21.45 -15.30
CA VAL A 646 -4.56 20.65 -16.47
C VAL A 646 -5.68 21.38 -17.22
N TRP A 647 -6.74 21.83 -16.53
CA TRP A 647 -7.81 22.62 -17.13
C TRP A 647 -7.27 23.83 -17.89
N PHE A 648 -6.42 24.64 -17.25
CA PHE A 648 -5.83 25.81 -17.89
C PHE A 648 -5.03 25.44 -19.14
N THR A 649 -4.23 24.39 -19.10
CA THR A 649 -3.40 23.98 -20.26
C THR A 649 -4.22 23.32 -21.36
N THR A 650 -5.40 22.77 -21.05
CA THR A 650 -6.33 22.17 -22.02
C THR A 650 -7.12 23.23 -22.76
N TYR A 651 -7.71 24.18 -22.02
CA TYR A 651 -8.61 25.16 -22.62
C TYR A 651 -7.96 26.47 -23.04
N PHE A 652 -6.65 26.66 -22.83
CA PHE A 652 -5.93 27.83 -23.31
C PHE A 652 -4.83 27.45 -24.30
N GLY A 653 -4.75 28.22 -25.39
CA GLY A 653 -3.78 28.00 -26.43
C GLY A 653 -3.58 29.19 -27.38
N PHE A 654 -2.80 28.97 -28.43
CA PHE A 654 -2.51 29.97 -29.44
C PHE A 654 -3.20 29.59 -30.76
N VAL A 655 -4.18 30.39 -31.17
CA VAL A 655 -4.84 30.30 -32.48
C VAL A 655 -4.57 31.58 -33.22
N ASP A 656 -4.06 31.51 -34.46
CA ASP A 656 -3.69 32.64 -35.33
C ASP A 656 -2.75 33.66 -34.64
N GLY A 657 -1.87 33.16 -33.72
CA GLY A 657 -0.92 34.01 -32.99
C GLY A 657 -1.51 34.79 -31.84
N THR A 658 -2.82 34.60 -31.52
CA THR A 658 -3.48 35.18 -30.36
C THR A 658 -3.67 34.12 -29.26
N PHE A 659 -3.35 34.48 -28.02
CA PHE A 659 -3.61 33.64 -26.88
C PHE A 659 -5.03 33.84 -26.38
N ARG A 660 -5.85 32.78 -26.43
CA ARG A 660 -7.25 32.82 -26.01
C ARG A 660 -7.73 31.49 -25.44
N MET A 661 -8.92 31.50 -24.87
CA MET A 661 -9.64 30.29 -24.54
C MET A 661 -10.08 29.60 -25.82
N LEU A 662 -9.96 28.31 -25.88
CA LEU A 662 -10.24 27.44 -27.03
C LEU A 662 -11.64 26.85 -26.90
N SER A 663 -12.30 26.64 -28.04
CA SER A 663 -13.46 25.75 -28.13
C SER A 663 -13.03 24.27 -28.14
N GLU A 664 -13.95 23.35 -27.93
CA GLU A 664 -13.67 21.93 -27.97
C GLU A 664 -13.06 21.44 -29.28
N GLU A 665 -13.45 22.03 -30.40
CA GLU A 665 -12.90 21.74 -31.72
C GLU A 665 -11.43 22.19 -31.91
N GLU A 666 -10.96 23.13 -31.07
CA GLU A 666 -9.62 23.75 -31.17
C GLU A 666 -8.60 23.19 -30.17
N ILE A 667 -8.94 22.14 -29.44
CA ILE A 667 -8.08 21.54 -28.39
C ILE A 667 -6.69 21.14 -28.91
N ASP A 668 -6.56 20.83 -30.19
CA ASP A 668 -5.29 20.59 -30.89
C ASP A 668 -4.30 21.75 -30.80
N CYS A 669 -4.79 22.98 -30.63
CA CYS A 669 -3.99 24.18 -30.47
C CYS A 669 -3.68 24.54 -29.00
N SER A 670 -4.06 23.69 -28.07
CA SER A 670 -3.89 23.89 -26.62
C SER A 670 -2.43 23.87 -26.18
N LEU A 671 -2.16 24.52 -25.05
CA LEU A 671 -0.85 24.40 -24.40
C LEU A 671 -0.53 22.95 -24.06
N LEU A 672 -1.54 22.18 -23.67
CA LEU A 672 -1.38 20.77 -23.35
C LEU A 672 -1.01 19.94 -24.57
N ALA A 673 -1.61 20.22 -25.74
CA ALA A 673 -1.23 19.61 -27.02
C ALA A 673 0.21 19.98 -27.43
N ALA A 674 0.63 21.21 -27.22
CA ALA A 674 2.00 21.65 -27.46
C ALA A 674 3.01 20.92 -26.54
N ILE A 675 2.69 20.78 -25.27
CA ILE A 675 3.50 20.02 -24.30
C ILE A 675 3.53 18.54 -24.71
N GLY A 676 2.38 17.95 -25.05
CA GLY A 676 2.26 16.57 -25.51
C GLY A 676 3.11 16.31 -26.74
N SER A 677 3.04 17.18 -27.74
CA SER A 677 3.84 17.11 -28.99
C SER A 677 5.34 17.20 -28.72
N ALA A 678 5.75 18.07 -27.77
CA ALA A 678 7.16 18.22 -27.39
C ALA A 678 7.76 16.96 -26.74
N ILE A 679 6.95 16.13 -26.10
CA ILE A 679 7.40 14.91 -25.42
C ILE A 679 7.00 13.61 -26.15
N ALA A 680 6.08 13.67 -27.11
CA ALA A 680 5.59 12.49 -27.85
C ALA A 680 6.70 11.65 -28.49
N TRP A 681 7.79 12.29 -28.93
CA TRP A 681 8.97 11.62 -29.49
C TRP A 681 9.60 10.61 -28.54
N ILE A 682 9.49 10.81 -27.21
CA ILE A 682 10.01 9.89 -26.19
C ILE A 682 9.30 8.54 -26.28
N PHE A 683 8.00 8.55 -26.60
CA PHE A 683 7.16 7.36 -26.68
C PHE A 683 7.13 6.71 -28.05
N LYS A 684 7.71 7.35 -29.07
CA LYS A 684 7.81 6.78 -30.42
C LYS A 684 8.45 5.39 -30.46
N PRO A 685 9.53 5.06 -29.69
CA PRO A 685 10.06 3.71 -29.63
C PRO A 685 9.10 2.68 -29.03
N LEU A 686 8.12 3.12 -28.25
CA LEU A 686 7.08 2.27 -27.65
C LEU A 686 5.92 1.99 -28.62
N GLY A 687 5.92 2.60 -29.80
CA GLY A 687 4.94 2.43 -30.86
C GLY A 687 3.78 3.45 -30.87
N TRP A 688 3.71 4.36 -29.88
CA TRP A 688 2.63 5.35 -29.75
C TRP A 688 3.18 6.78 -29.50
N GLY A 689 3.82 7.32 -30.52
CA GLY A 689 4.43 8.65 -30.50
C GLY A 689 3.49 9.77 -30.92
N ASN A 690 2.18 9.65 -30.74
CA ASN A 690 1.18 10.72 -30.94
C ASN A 690 1.05 11.58 -29.68
N TRP A 691 0.66 12.83 -29.86
CA TRP A 691 0.56 13.78 -28.74
C TRP A 691 -0.61 13.43 -27.80
N GLN A 692 -1.72 12.89 -28.34
CA GLN A 692 -2.89 12.51 -27.57
C GLN A 692 -2.54 11.44 -26.52
N ALA A 693 -1.86 10.36 -26.91
CA ALA A 693 -1.42 9.32 -25.99
C ALA A 693 -0.41 9.84 -24.96
N ALA A 694 0.48 10.77 -25.39
CA ALA A 694 1.44 11.37 -24.49
C ALA A 694 0.73 12.24 -23.43
N VAL A 695 -0.27 13.02 -23.83
CA VAL A 695 -1.11 13.81 -22.94
C VAL A 695 -1.89 12.92 -21.98
N ALA A 696 -2.58 11.88 -22.48
CA ALA A 696 -3.32 10.94 -21.64
C ALA A 696 -2.43 10.28 -20.58
N SER A 697 -1.17 9.97 -20.92
CA SER A 697 -0.20 9.45 -19.94
C SER A 697 0.17 10.46 -18.87
N ILE A 698 0.23 11.76 -19.19
CA ILE A 698 0.53 12.84 -18.24
C ILE A 698 -0.68 13.11 -17.34
N THR A 699 -1.88 13.25 -17.91
CA THR A 699 -3.10 13.45 -17.12
C THR A 699 -3.35 12.26 -16.18
N GLY A 700 -3.01 11.04 -16.59
CA GLY A 700 -3.00 9.86 -15.75
C GLY A 700 -2.01 9.88 -14.56
N LEU A 701 -1.08 10.84 -14.50
CA LEU A 701 -0.29 11.09 -13.28
C LEU A 701 -1.06 11.93 -12.27
N VAL A 702 -2.01 12.73 -12.69
CA VAL A 702 -2.90 13.47 -11.78
C VAL A 702 -3.81 12.47 -11.08
N ALA A 703 -4.60 11.75 -11.86
CA ALA A 703 -5.46 10.65 -11.42
C ALA A 703 -5.54 9.61 -12.56
N LYS A 704 -5.51 8.32 -12.24
CA LYS A 704 -5.44 7.27 -13.28
C LYS A 704 -6.73 7.14 -14.10
N GLU A 705 -7.85 7.44 -13.52
CA GLU A 705 -9.16 7.56 -14.18
C GLU A 705 -9.18 8.63 -15.28
N ASN A 706 -8.44 9.72 -15.11
CA ASN A 706 -8.36 10.79 -16.10
C ASN A 706 -7.76 10.34 -17.44
N ILE A 707 -7.13 9.17 -17.52
CA ILE A 707 -6.69 8.62 -18.80
C ILE A 707 -7.89 8.36 -19.70
N VAL A 708 -8.96 7.76 -19.16
CA VAL A 708 -10.19 7.44 -19.91
C VAL A 708 -10.88 8.71 -20.37
N GLY A 709 -11.14 9.65 -19.44
CA GLY A 709 -11.76 10.92 -19.79
C GLY A 709 -10.94 11.73 -20.82
N THR A 710 -9.59 11.76 -20.66
CA THR A 710 -8.73 12.46 -21.65
C THR A 710 -8.78 11.78 -23.02
N LEU A 711 -8.75 10.44 -23.08
CA LEU A 711 -8.88 9.72 -24.35
C LEU A 711 -10.28 9.90 -24.94
N GLY A 712 -11.34 9.93 -24.12
CA GLY A 712 -12.70 10.24 -24.52
C GLY A 712 -12.79 11.59 -25.24
N ILE A 713 -12.29 12.64 -24.61
CA ILE A 713 -12.27 14.00 -25.21
C ILE A 713 -11.41 14.05 -26.48
N LEU A 714 -10.20 13.48 -26.45
CA LEU A 714 -9.25 13.61 -27.56
C LEU A 714 -9.56 12.72 -28.77
N TYR A 715 -10.36 11.67 -28.60
CA TYR A 715 -10.76 10.75 -29.67
C TYR A 715 -12.28 10.76 -29.92
N GLY A 716 -13.07 11.52 -29.12
CA GLY A 716 -14.51 11.68 -29.29
C GLY A 716 -14.94 12.69 -30.38
N GLY A 717 -14.10 13.68 -30.71
CA GLY A 717 -14.44 14.77 -31.62
C GLY A 717 -14.38 14.45 -33.13
N GLY A 718 -14.62 13.20 -33.55
CA GLY A 718 -14.54 12.77 -34.96
C GLY A 718 -15.79 12.06 -35.45
N ALA A 719 -15.86 11.77 -36.77
CA ALA A 719 -16.92 10.97 -37.36
C ALA A 719 -16.75 9.48 -36.97
N GLY A 720 -17.11 9.13 -35.74
CA GLY A 720 -17.05 7.74 -35.23
C GLY A 720 -16.93 7.73 -33.74
N THR A 721 -17.23 6.60 -33.12
CA THR A 721 -17.14 6.43 -31.66
C THR A 721 -15.69 6.51 -31.18
N VAL A 722 -15.49 6.83 -29.93
CA VAL A 722 -14.17 6.87 -29.27
C VAL A 722 -13.40 5.56 -29.52
N TYR A 723 -14.08 4.42 -29.48
CA TYR A 723 -13.48 3.11 -29.69
C TYR A 723 -12.99 2.91 -31.13
N GLN A 724 -13.75 3.36 -32.13
CA GLN A 724 -13.37 3.31 -33.54
C GLN A 724 -12.15 4.20 -33.81
N ASN A 725 -12.14 5.40 -33.27
CA ASN A 725 -11.03 6.34 -33.44
C ASN A 725 -9.76 5.85 -32.72
N LEU A 726 -9.88 5.23 -31.54
CA LEU A 726 -8.80 4.56 -30.86
C LEU A 726 -8.25 3.36 -31.66
N ALA A 727 -9.13 2.54 -32.23
CA ALA A 727 -8.74 1.41 -33.07
C ALA A 727 -8.02 1.86 -34.35
N ALA A 728 -8.34 3.02 -34.89
CA ALA A 728 -7.63 3.62 -36.01
C ALA A 728 -6.25 4.18 -35.62
N ALA A 729 -6.11 4.71 -34.42
CA ALA A 729 -4.86 5.31 -33.91
C ALA A 729 -3.86 4.30 -33.37
N PHE A 730 -4.32 3.16 -32.86
CA PHE A 730 -3.47 2.12 -32.24
C PHE A 730 -3.65 0.77 -32.95
N THR A 731 -2.55 0.06 -33.10
CA THR A 731 -2.61 -1.39 -33.39
C THR A 731 -2.73 -2.15 -32.08
N GLY A 732 -3.19 -3.40 -32.08
CA GLY A 732 -3.27 -4.21 -30.87
C GLY A 732 -1.95 -4.26 -30.06
N ILE A 733 -0.78 -4.30 -30.75
CA ILE A 733 0.53 -4.32 -30.09
C ILE A 733 0.88 -2.97 -29.47
N THR A 734 0.65 -1.89 -30.21
CA THR A 734 0.97 -0.54 -29.73
C THR A 734 0.02 -0.12 -28.59
N GLY A 735 -1.25 -0.49 -28.69
CA GLY A 735 -2.22 -0.29 -27.61
C GLY A 735 -1.91 -1.12 -26.37
N PHE A 736 -1.46 -2.36 -26.54
CA PHE A 736 -1.01 -3.19 -25.40
C PHE A 736 0.28 -2.63 -24.76
N SER A 737 1.21 -2.09 -25.57
CA SER A 737 2.38 -1.37 -25.05
C SER A 737 1.99 -0.12 -24.25
N PHE A 738 0.98 0.63 -24.74
CA PHE A 738 0.44 1.80 -24.06
C PHE A 738 -0.22 1.42 -22.73
N LEU A 739 -1.00 0.35 -22.71
CA LEU A 739 -1.61 -0.22 -21.51
C LEU A 739 -0.54 -0.57 -20.46
N VAL A 740 0.45 -1.40 -20.85
CA VAL A 740 1.50 -1.86 -19.93
C VAL A 740 2.32 -0.69 -19.38
N PHE A 741 2.63 0.33 -20.21
CA PHE A 741 3.33 1.51 -19.73
C PHE A 741 2.53 2.24 -18.64
N ASN A 742 1.24 2.52 -18.87
CA ASN A 742 0.40 3.26 -17.94
C ASN A 742 0.05 2.47 -16.66
N LEU A 743 0.09 1.14 -16.73
CA LEU A 743 -0.06 0.28 -15.55
C LEU A 743 1.17 0.32 -14.65
N LEU A 744 2.38 0.24 -15.22
CA LEU A 744 3.64 0.12 -14.48
C LEU A 744 4.33 1.45 -14.18
N CYS A 745 4.00 2.55 -14.86
CA CYS A 745 4.61 3.85 -14.64
C CYS A 745 4.30 4.42 -13.25
N ALA A 746 4.85 5.59 -12.94
CA ALA A 746 4.60 6.27 -11.67
C ALA A 746 3.08 6.37 -11.39
N PRO A 747 2.65 6.18 -10.14
CA PRO A 747 1.24 6.26 -9.77
C PRO A 747 0.74 7.71 -9.76
N CYS A 748 -0.55 7.90 -9.47
CA CYS A 748 -1.16 9.22 -9.35
C CYS A 748 -0.46 10.12 -8.30
N PHE A 749 -0.63 11.44 -8.40
CA PHE A 749 0.01 12.40 -7.50
C PHE A 749 -0.31 12.16 -6.02
N ALA A 750 -1.52 11.71 -5.71
CA ALA A 750 -1.87 11.32 -4.34
C ALA A 750 -0.96 10.20 -3.81
N ALA A 751 -0.70 9.20 -4.62
CA ALA A 751 0.20 8.09 -4.27
C ALA A 751 1.67 8.54 -4.26
N ILE A 752 2.11 9.42 -5.17
CA ILE A 752 3.43 10.04 -5.13
C ILE A 752 3.63 10.83 -3.83
N GLY A 753 2.61 11.56 -3.39
CA GLY A 753 2.60 12.23 -2.09
C GLY A 753 2.73 11.26 -0.91
N ALA A 754 2.11 10.09 -0.99
CA ALA A 754 2.29 9.02 0.00
C ALA A 754 3.72 8.44 -0.05
N ILE A 755 4.28 8.18 -1.24
CA ILE A 755 5.68 7.75 -1.43
C ILE A 755 6.63 8.75 -0.76
N LYS A 756 6.47 10.05 -1.03
CA LYS A 756 7.31 11.11 -0.44
C LYS A 756 7.28 11.08 1.09
N ARG A 757 6.11 10.88 1.67
CA ARG A 757 5.91 10.85 3.12
C ARG A 757 6.52 9.59 3.74
N GLU A 758 6.30 8.42 3.15
CA GLU A 758 6.76 7.14 3.72
C GLU A 758 8.26 6.88 3.45
N MET A 759 8.81 7.42 2.36
CA MET A 759 10.26 7.38 2.09
C MET A 759 11.06 8.33 3.00
N ASN A 760 10.41 9.39 3.51
CA ASN A 760 11.02 10.44 4.35
C ASN A 760 12.35 11.00 3.79
N SER A 761 12.52 10.98 2.47
CA SER A 761 13.73 11.40 1.77
C SER A 761 13.40 11.78 0.33
N GLY A 762 13.70 13.03 -0.06
CA GLY A 762 13.50 13.50 -1.43
C GLY A 762 14.29 12.68 -2.46
N ARG A 763 15.53 12.29 -2.11
CA ARG A 763 16.38 11.47 -2.99
C ARG A 763 15.74 10.10 -3.28
N TRP A 764 15.21 9.44 -2.28
CA TRP A 764 14.57 8.13 -2.45
C TRP A 764 13.21 8.23 -3.13
N THR A 765 12.50 9.34 -2.93
CA THR A 765 11.24 9.60 -3.65
C THR A 765 11.48 9.72 -5.15
N TRP A 766 12.43 10.56 -5.56
CA TRP A 766 12.78 10.70 -6.98
C TRP A 766 13.35 9.42 -7.59
N PHE A 767 14.13 8.67 -6.82
CA PHE A 767 14.63 7.37 -7.24
C PHE A 767 13.48 6.38 -7.48
N ALA A 768 12.47 6.33 -6.59
CA ALA A 768 11.31 5.46 -6.74
C ALA A 768 10.50 5.80 -8.00
N ILE A 769 10.19 7.08 -8.22
CA ILE A 769 9.46 7.56 -9.40
C ILE A 769 10.25 7.25 -10.68
N GLY A 770 11.53 7.59 -10.70
CA GLY A 770 12.39 7.33 -11.86
C GLY A 770 12.54 5.83 -12.15
N TYR A 771 12.61 5.00 -11.12
CA TYR A 771 12.65 3.55 -11.26
C TYR A 771 11.36 3.01 -11.87
N GLN A 772 10.20 3.43 -11.36
CA GLN A 772 8.89 2.99 -11.86
C GLN A 772 8.68 3.39 -13.33
N CYS A 773 8.96 4.66 -13.67
CA CYS A 773 8.86 5.11 -15.07
C CYS A 773 9.86 4.40 -15.99
N GLY A 774 11.11 4.23 -15.55
CA GLY A 774 12.14 3.54 -16.34
C GLY A 774 11.84 2.04 -16.53
N PHE A 775 11.33 1.38 -15.49
CA PHE A 775 10.90 -0.02 -15.58
C PHE A 775 9.70 -0.19 -16.51
N ALA A 776 8.68 0.66 -16.38
CA ALA A 776 7.52 0.69 -17.27
C ALA A 776 7.93 0.89 -18.74
N TYR A 777 8.81 1.86 -18.98
CA TYR A 777 9.34 2.14 -20.32
C TYR A 777 10.09 0.93 -20.90
N ALA A 778 10.92 0.27 -20.09
CA ALA A 778 11.67 -0.90 -20.50
C ALA A 778 10.74 -2.07 -20.89
N ILE A 779 9.71 -2.35 -20.08
CA ILE A 779 8.74 -3.44 -20.38
C ILE A 779 7.90 -3.08 -21.62
N ALA A 780 7.37 -1.87 -21.71
CA ALA A 780 6.56 -1.42 -22.84
C ALA A 780 7.37 -1.44 -24.17
N LEU A 781 8.64 -1.04 -24.12
CA LEU A 781 9.55 -1.14 -25.27
C LEU A 781 9.72 -2.60 -25.72
N MET A 782 9.94 -3.52 -24.77
CA MET A 782 10.05 -4.95 -25.09
C MET A 782 8.75 -5.48 -25.71
N VAL A 783 7.60 -5.11 -25.15
CA VAL A 783 6.29 -5.51 -25.70
C VAL A 783 6.12 -5.04 -27.14
N ASN A 784 6.40 -3.76 -27.42
CA ASN A 784 6.26 -3.23 -28.77
C ASN A 784 7.25 -3.83 -29.76
N GLN A 785 8.54 -3.92 -29.41
CA GLN A 785 9.57 -4.37 -30.34
C GLN A 785 9.51 -5.87 -30.61
N PHE A 786 9.25 -6.69 -29.58
CA PHE A 786 9.07 -8.13 -29.78
C PHE A 786 7.73 -8.47 -30.44
N GLY A 787 6.64 -7.75 -30.09
CA GLY A 787 5.36 -7.85 -30.79
C GLY A 787 5.49 -7.47 -32.25
N GLY A 788 6.20 -6.39 -32.56
CA GLY A 788 6.50 -5.91 -33.91
C GLY A 788 7.29 -6.91 -34.77
N LEU A 789 8.08 -7.79 -34.16
CA LEU A 789 8.74 -8.90 -34.87
C LEU A 789 7.75 -9.85 -35.52
N PHE A 790 6.64 -10.15 -34.88
CA PHE A 790 5.60 -11.06 -35.39
C PHE A 790 4.74 -10.41 -36.47
N THR A 791 4.63 -9.08 -36.48
CA THR A 791 3.84 -8.31 -37.46
C THR A 791 4.70 -7.67 -38.56
N GLY A 792 6.03 -7.83 -38.52
CA GLY A 792 6.96 -7.26 -39.51
C GLY A 792 7.24 -5.76 -39.36
N ASN A 793 6.73 -5.12 -38.32
CA ASN A 793 6.85 -3.66 -38.05
C ASN A 793 7.94 -3.31 -37.02
N ALA A 794 8.84 -4.23 -36.68
CA ALA A 794 9.89 -3.98 -35.70
C ALA A 794 10.95 -3.01 -36.22
N ASN A 795 11.31 -2.00 -35.40
CA ASN A 795 12.45 -1.13 -35.69
C ASN A 795 13.76 -1.84 -35.27
N VAL A 796 14.71 -2.00 -36.16
CA VAL A 796 16.00 -2.68 -35.91
C VAL A 796 16.74 -2.05 -34.70
N ILE A 797 16.78 -0.72 -34.62
CA ILE A 797 17.41 -0.03 -33.48
C ILE A 797 16.65 -0.30 -32.17
N GLY A 798 15.32 -0.20 -32.20
CA GLY A 798 14.46 -0.50 -31.04
C GLY A 798 14.60 -1.94 -30.56
N LEU A 799 14.73 -2.90 -31.53
CA LEU A 799 14.93 -4.31 -31.22
C LEU A 799 16.28 -4.56 -30.53
N ILE A 800 17.36 -3.89 -30.95
CA ILE A 800 18.68 -3.99 -30.32
C ILE A 800 18.57 -3.51 -28.85
N PHE A 801 17.89 -2.38 -28.61
CA PHE A 801 17.66 -1.89 -27.24
C PHE A 801 16.80 -2.85 -26.42
N ALA A 802 15.72 -3.41 -26.97
CA ALA A 802 14.86 -4.37 -26.30
C ALA A 802 15.63 -5.64 -25.90
N VAL A 803 16.48 -6.18 -26.80
CA VAL A 803 17.35 -7.32 -26.50
C VAL A 803 18.39 -6.97 -25.43
N ALA A 804 18.99 -5.78 -25.49
CA ALA A 804 19.96 -5.33 -24.50
C ALA A 804 19.32 -5.19 -23.11
N ILE A 805 18.09 -4.64 -23.03
CA ILE A 805 17.31 -4.54 -21.79
C ILE A 805 16.96 -5.94 -21.27
N LEU A 806 16.48 -6.83 -22.11
CA LEU A 806 16.16 -8.20 -21.74
C LEU A 806 17.42 -8.93 -21.21
N ALA A 807 18.55 -8.76 -21.88
CA ALA A 807 19.83 -9.31 -21.44
C ALA A 807 20.28 -8.73 -20.09
N LEU A 808 20.13 -7.41 -19.89
CA LEU A 808 20.42 -6.75 -18.63
C LEU A 808 19.50 -7.24 -17.50
N MET A 809 18.19 -7.35 -17.76
CA MET A 809 17.24 -7.89 -16.80
C MET A 809 17.57 -9.35 -16.48
N GLY A 810 17.85 -10.18 -17.48
CA GLY A 810 18.30 -11.56 -17.31
C GLY A 810 19.58 -11.64 -16.49
N TYR A 811 20.57 -10.82 -16.79
CA TYR A 811 21.79 -10.74 -16.00
C TYR A 811 21.51 -10.39 -14.53
N LEU A 812 20.65 -9.39 -14.28
CA LEU A 812 20.29 -8.99 -12.92
C LEU A 812 19.46 -10.07 -12.20
N LEU A 813 18.61 -10.82 -12.92
CA LEU A 813 17.82 -11.92 -12.35
C LEU A 813 18.68 -13.15 -11.98
N PHE A 814 19.65 -13.51 -12.84
CA PHE A 814 20.45 -14.73 -12.66
C PHE A 814 21.80 -14.47 -12.00
N ARG A 815 22.22 -13.20 -11.88
CA ARG A 815 23.44 -12.85 -11.14
C ARG A 815 23.38 -13.47 -9.75
N PRO A 816 24.41 -14.28 -9.34
CA PRO A 816 24.43 -14.83 -8.00
C PRO A 816 24.41 -13.69 -6.98
N TYR A 817 23.55 -13.80 -5.98
CA TYR A 817 23.54 -12.89 -4.85
C TYR A 817 24.92 -12.93 -4.20
N GLN A 818 25.63 -11.82 -4.17
CA GLN A 818 26.82 -11.69 -3.35
C GLN A 818 26.33 -11.36 -1.94
N GLU A 819 26.28 -12.40 -1.09
CA GLU A 819 26.12 -12.18 0.34
C GLU A 819 27.02 -11.04 0.79
N ALA A 820 26.47 -10.17 1.62
CA ALA A 820 27.22 -9.10 2.21
C ALA A 820 28.43 -9.68 2.93
N ALA A 821 29.55 -9.67 2.23
CA ALA A 821 30.89 -9.91 2.70
C ALA A 821 31.11 -10.98 3.77
N ARG A 822 31.70 -12.06 3.37
CA ARG A 822 32.64 -12.80 4.21
C ARG A 822 33.51 -11.80 4.96
N LEU A 823 33.75 -12.01 6.25
CA LEU A 823 34.57 -11.15 7.11
C LEU A 823 35.89 -10.69 6.45
N THR A 824 36.52 -11.59 5.63
CA THR A 824 37.73 -11.32 4.88
C THR A 824 37.62 -10.32 3.73
N LYS A 825 36.44 -10.06 3.19
CA LYS A 825 36.22 -9.08 2.09
C LYS A 825 36.08 -7.63 2.55
N LYS A 826 35.64 -7.38 3.78
CA LYS A 826 35.38 -6.02 4.32
C LYS A 826 36.64 -5.26 4.71
N VAL A 827 37.72 -5.97 5.03
CA VAL A 827 39.02 -5.36 5.41
C VAL A 827 39.73 -4.71 4.20
N LYS A 828 39.29 -4.98 2.96
CA LYS A 828 39.88 -4.42 1.74
C LYS A 828 39.23 -3.11 1.24
N VAL A 829 38.27 -2.58 1.93
CA VAL A 829 37.62 -1.30 1.53
C VAL A 829 38.04 -0.20 2.49
N LYS A 830 39.10 0.48 2.10
CA LYS A 830 39.32 1.85 2.57
C LYS A 830 38.46 2.82 1.79
#